data_9f55ab590911e94705bbc1200c3f8f60
#
_entry.id   9f55ab590911e94705bbc1200c3f8f60
#
_cell.length_a   1.000
_cell.length_b   1.000
_cell.length_c   1.000
_cell.angle_alpha   90.00
_cell.angle_beta   90.00
_cell.angle_gamma   90.00
#
_symmetry.space_group_name_H-M   'P 1'
#
loop_
_entity.id
_entity.type
_entity.pdbx_description
1 polymer ?
#
loop_
_entity_poly.entity_id
_entity_poly.type
_entity_poly.pdbx_seq_one_letter_code
_entity_poly.pdbx_strand_id
1 'polypeptide(L)'
;MAELEALEFGKSDFVLLDEVNMEQFMENLKLRFEMGRIYTFIGEVVVSVNPYREMDIYGKEAISAYRGRELYENPPHLYAVADAAYKAMKRRAKDTCIVISGESGAGKTEASKYIMQYIAAITNPSQREEVESVKNVLLKSNCVLEAFGNAKTNRNDNSSRFGKYMDINFSFSGDPTGGHINNYLLEKSRVVHQQQGERNFHSFYQVKGLFVNEEQVGVHLIKRCVVCLQANSDQSSHRAVRTALKVIGFSEDEIESIYRVLATILLLGNIQFGTEEEIVQVEGDGEVVSHIAELTSTQPQQVEKALLFRTVATGGGDVIEKGHSEQEACFGREAFSKALYERLFGWIVGRINSVIEVKDYNPMLHGKNTVIGVLDIYGFEIFDNNSFEQFCINYCNEKLQQLFIELILRQEQEEYEREGVAWQHIEYFNNQIIVDLVEQNHKGILSMLDEACLSGGRVTDTVCLDSMSSRLAQHPHYTDRKLTPADKTMEFQKHFRIRHYAGDVTYSVEGFLDKNKDLLFQDFKRLMFNSTNPVLKDMWPDGGLSITEVTKRPQTAASLFKNSIVALVDKLSCKEPYYVRCVKPNEMKSPVLFDAARCQHQVAYLGLLENVRVRRAGFAYRQGYSRFLLRYKMTCEYTWPNHLMATDREAVEAIVTQHGFQDDVAYGHTKLFVRSPRSLFSLEQERAALIPILVLFLQKVWRGALARKRCRQLRAVYAIMGCYRKHKLKAHFLEVERRLANARNMADYGRGVEWPLPPAALAQFHDITVTLHRRWWAHQVVKRIPPSEVSEVRAKVAALGALDGARKAWGVGRPWERDYLARDCPETSSSFLRVSKELKTRDQFGLVLFSGLCRKVNRFNKSTDRAVLITDKHLYKLEPRKQYKVLKRTPLDQLTGVSLTGGADQTVALHTTSQDDFLLYLQGGALWPGQDRAGELVGSLADHFTRNSRLDFTLILTSNKTILCMNLRHNVPKTR
;
A
#
# COMPACT_ATOMS: atom_id res chain seq x y z
N MET A 1 -0.98 -39.07 11.07
CA MET A 1 -1.72 -37.82 11.23
C MET A 1 -2.77 -37.63 10.12
N ALA A 2 -2.43 -37.74 8.84
CA ALA A 2 -3.43 -37.60 7.76
C ALA A 2 -4.61 -38.60 7.80
N GLU A 3 -4.38 -39.82 8.24
CA GLU A 3 -5.46 -40.82 8.42
C GLU A 3 -6.34 -40.56 9.65
N LEU A 4 -5.78 -40.08 10.75
CA LEU A 4 -6.54 -39.62 11.91
C LEU A 4 -7.35 -38.35 11.60
N GLU A 5 -6.80 -37.43 10.84
CA GLU A 5 -7.50 -36.25 10.37
C GLU A 5 -8.62 -36.61 9.39
N ALA A 6 -8.44 -37.64 8.57
CA ALA A 6 -9.45 -38.12 7.62
C ALA A 6 -10.61 -38.84 8.33
N LEU A 7 -10.39 -39.47 9.48
CA LEU A 7 -11.46 -40.08 10.29
C LEU A 7 -12.30 -39.04 11.02
N GLU A 8 -11.69 -37.95 11.45
CA GLU A 8 -12.37 -36.89 12.21
C GLU A 8 -13.05 -35.84 11.30
N PHE A 9 -12.39 -35.43 10.22
CA PHE A 9 -12.81 -34.31 9.38
C PHE A 9 -13.18 -34.66 7.94
N GLY A 10 -13.17 -35.95 7.60
CA GLY A 10 -13.38 -36.46 6.25
C GLY A 10 -12.15 -36.31 5.34
N LYS A 11 -12.20 -36.97 4.18
CA LYS A 11 -11.10 -36.98 3.19
C LYS A 11 -10.87 -35.60 2.63
N SER A 12 -9.65 -35.10 2.65
CA SER A 12 -9.24 -33.81 2.13
C SER A 12 -9.23 -33.74 0.59
N ASP A 13 -9.14 -34.90 -0.08
CA ASP A 13 -9.25 -35.03 -1.53
C ASP A 13 -10.25 -36.14 -1.86
N PHE A 14 -11.21 -35.86 -2.74
CA PHE A 14 -12.22 -36.84 -3.17
C PHE A 14 -11.61 -38.04 -3.92
N VAL A 15 -10.43 -37.91 -4.49
CA VAL A 15 -9.69 -39.04 -5.06
C VAL A 15 -9.36 -40.12 -4.03
N LEU A 16 -9.33 -39.76 -2.73
CA LEU A 16 -9.04 -40.66 -1.62
C LEU A 16 -10.29 -41.39 -1.08
N LEU A 17 -11.48 -41.17 -1.66
CA LEU A 17 -12.69 -41.90 -1.29
C LEU A 17 -12.49 -43.40 -1.47
N ASP A 18 -13.06 -44.18 -0.62
CA ASP A 18 -12.94 -45.65 -0.73
C ASP A 18 -13.63 -46.16 -2.01
N GLU A 19 -14.82 -45.67 -2.28
CA GLU A 19 -15.55 -45.88 -3.53
C GLU A 19 -15.94 -44.56 -4.19
N VAL A 20 -15.89 -44.50 -5.54
CA VAL A 20 -16.27 -43.29 -6.30
C VAL A 20 -17.73 -43.42 -6.73
N ASN A 21 -18.58 -43.18 -5.77
CA ASN A 21 -20.02 -43.12 -6.01
C ASN A 21 -20.57 -41.79 -5.42
N MET A 22 -21.81 -41.47 -5.80
CA MET A 22 -22.46 -40.24 -5.38
C MET A 22 -22.70 -40.21 -3.85
N GLU A 23 -22.98 -41.34 -3.25
CA GLU A 23 -23.28 -41.46 -1.82
C GLU A 23 -22.06 -41.06 -0.98
N GLN A 24 -20.95 -41.74 -1.19
CA GLN A 24 -19.68 -41.41 -0.46
C GLN A 24 -19.16 -40.00 -0.76
N PHE A 25 -19.35 -39.53 -1.98
CA PHE A 25 -19.01 -38.14 -2.32
C PHE A 25 -19.85 -37.18 -1.45
N MET A 26 -21.14 -37.38 -1.36
CA MET A 26 -22.06 -36.53 -0.59
C MET A 26 -21.83 -36.62 0.91
N GLU A 27 -21.57 -37.80 1.44
CA GLU A 27 -21.25 -38.01 2.84
C GLU A 27 -19.98 -37.28 3.23
N ASN A 28 -18.93 -37.41 2.44
CA ASN A 28 -17.67 -36.70 2.69
C ASN A 28 -17.85 -35.17 2.60
N LEU A 29 -18.58 -34.68 1.60
CA LEU A 29 -18.83 -33.25 1.45
C LEU A 29 -19.62 -32.69 2.64
N LYS A 30 -20.63 -33.42 3.11
CA LYS A 30 -21.47 -33.07 4.26
C LYS A 30 -20.66 -33.07 5.55
N LEU A 31 -19.92 -34.14 5.83
CA LEU A 31 -19.08 -34.24 7.02
C LEU A 31 -18.07 -33.07 7.10
N ARG A 32 -17.40 -32.81 6.00
CA ARG A 32 -16.44 -31.70 5.95
C ARG A 32 -17.11 -30.33 6.17
N PHE A 33 -18.26 -30.11 5.59
CA PHE A 33 -19.03 -28.88 5.80
C PHE A 33 -19.43 -28.70 7.28
N GLU A 34 -19.99 -29.76 7.92
CA GLU A 34 -20.40 -29.76 9.33
C GLU A 34 -19.21 -29.49 10.26
N MET A 35 -18.02 -30.01 9.92
CA MET A 35 -16.78 -29.80 10.65
C MET A 35 -16.06 -28.47 10.28
N GLY A 36 -16.68 -27.59 9.50
CA GLY A 36 -16.14 -26.30 9.10
C GLY A 36 -15.00 -26.37 8.08
N ARG A 37 -14.78 -27.53 7.44
CA ARG A 37 -13.79 -27.74 6.38
C ARG A 37 -14.43 -27.46 5.02
N ILE A 38 -14.59 -26.20 4.67
CA ILE A 38 -15.33 -25.75 3.48
C ILE A 38 -14.64 -26.03 2.13
N TYR A 39 -13.36 -26.39 2.15
CA TYR A 39 -12.57 -26.69 0.94
C TYR A 39 -12.21 -28.17 0.88
N THR A 40 -12.32 -28.75 -0.33
CA THR A 40 -11.92 -30.13 -0.60
C THR A 40 -11.31 -30.21 -1.99
N PHE A 41 -10.22 -30.95 -2.18
CA PHE A 41 -9.61 -31.14 -3.49
C PHE A 41 -10.30 -32.21 -4.34
N ILE A 42 -10.21 -32.09 -5.65
CA ILE A 42 -10.28 -33.17 -6.63
C ILE A 42 -8.98 -33.05 -7.45
N GLY A 43 -7.88 -33.60 -6.95
CA GLY A 43 -6.57 -33.32 -7.51
C GLY A 43 -6.23 -31.82 -7.47
N GLU A 44 -6.10 -31.18 -8.64
CA GLU A 44 -5.78 -29.74 -8.75
C GLU A 44 -7.01 -28.82 -8.69
N VAL A 45 -8.22 -29.37 -8.72
CA VAL A 45 -9.48 -28.62 -8.61
C VAL A 45 -9.88 -28.47 -7.14
N VAL A 46 -10.32 -27.28 -6.76
CA VAL A 46 -10.87 -27.01 -5.42
C VAL A 46 -12.40 -26.94 -5.48
N VAL A 47 -13.03 -27.75 -4.66
CA VAL A 47 -14.46 -27.65 -4.35
C VAL A 47 -14.61 -26.78 -3.10
N SER A 48 -15.42 -25.73 -3.21
CA SER A 48 -15.71 -24.78 -2.15
C SER A 48 -17.17 -24.82 -1.80
N VAL A 49 -17.52 -25.12 -0.55
CA VAL A 49 -18.93 -25.05 -0.07
C VAL A 49 -19.11 -23.72 0.66
N ASN A 50 -20.14 -22.96 0.27
CA ASN A 50 -20.39 -21.65 0.88
C ASN A 50 -20.83 -21.79 2.35
N PRO A 51 -20.05 -21.29 3.33
CA PRO A 51 -20.38 -21.47 4.75
C PRO A 51 -21.45 -20.51 5.26
N TYR A 52 -21.86 -19.49 4.50
CA TYR A 52 -22.77 -18.41 4.94
C TYR A 52 -22.42 -17.77 6.29
N ARG A 53 -21.15 -17.80 6.66
CA ARG A 53 -20.58 -17.18 7.86
C ARG A 53 -19.15 -16.76 7.61
N GLU A 54 -18.67 -15.82 8.38
CA GLU A 54 -17.25 -15.45 8.38
C GLU A 54 -16.41 -16.60 8.93
N MET A 55 -15.27 -16.86 8.29
CA MET A 55 -14.34 -17.93 8.65
C MET A 55 -12.98 -17.30 8.92
N ASP A 56 -12.38 -17.66 10.07
CA ASP A 56 -11.03 -17.19 10.44
C ASP A 56 -9.92 -18.06 9.81
N ILE A 57 -9.96 -18.16 8.46
CA ILE A 57 -9.01 -18.94 7.67
C ILE A 57 -8.28 -18.10 6.62
N TYR A 58 -8.52 -16.79 6.59
CA TYR A 58 -8.00 -15.88 5.55
C TYR A 58 -6.98 -14.86 6.06
N GLY A 59 -6.60 -14.95 7.33
CA GLY A 59 -5.70 -14.02 7.99
C GLY A 59 -4.26 -14.07 7.47
N LYS A 60 -3.41 -13.18 8.00
CA LYS A 60 -1.99 -13.08 7.62
C LYS A 60 -1.20 -14.37 7.88
N GLU A 61 -1.58 -15.11 8.90
CA GLU A 61 -0.96 -16.40 9.24
C GLU A 61 -1.23 -17.44 8.16
N ALA A 62 -2.48 -17.53 7.68
CA ALA A 62 -2.84 -18.40 6.56
C ALA A 62 -2.08 -18.02 5.29
N ILE A 63 -2.01 -16.72 4.94
CA ILE A 63 -1.22 -16.26 3.80
C ILE A 63 0.23 -16.73 3.90
N SER A 64 0.84 -16.60 5.07
CA SER A 64 2.23 -17.02 5.30
C SER A 64 2.39 -18.54 5.23
N ALA A 65 1.41 -19.30 5.68
CA ALA A 65 1.43 -20.76 5.65
C ALA A 65 1.38 -21.33 4.23
N TYR A 66 0.60 -20.72 3.33
CA TYR A 66 0.45 -21.19 1.94
C TYR A 66 1.52 -20.63 1.00
N ARG A 67 2.18 -19.55 1.34
CA ARG A 67 3.15 -18.87 0.48
C ARG A 67 4.33 -19.77 0.12
N GLY A 68 4.49 -20.03 -1.17
CA GLY A 68 5.60 -20.82 -1.72
C GLY A 68 5.48 -22.32 -1.47
N ARG A 69 4.34 -22.80 -0.93
CA ARG A 69 4.08 -24.22 -0.66
C ARG A 69 3.51 -24.91 -1.87
N GLU A 70 3.75 -26.22 -2.01
CA GLU A 70 3.06 -27.00 -3.02
C GLU A 70 1.63 -27.33 -2.56
N LEU A 71 0.77 -27.67 -3.53
CA LEU A 71 -0.66 -27.86 -3.29
C LEU A 71 -0.97 -28.82 -2.15
N TYR A 72 -0.15 -29.88 -2.01
CA TYR A 72 -0.35 -30.97 -1.06
C TYR A 72 0.31 -30.77 0.31
N GLU A 73 1.05 -29.68 0.50
CA GLU A 73 1.75 -29.44 1.78
C GLU A 73 0.81 -28.96 2.88
N ASN A 74 -0.30 -28.32 2.49
CA ASN A 74 -1.28 -27.76 3.42
C ASN A 74 -2.70 -28.25 3.10
N PRO A 75 -3.64 -28.13 4.03
CA PRO A 75 -5.05 -28.46 3.79
C PRO A 75 -5.62 -27.72 2.58
N PRO A 76 -6.69 -28.25 1.95
CA PRO A 76 -7.36 -27.61 0.83
C PRO A 76 -7.78 -26.17 1.15
N HIS A 77 -7.38 -25.22 0.28
CA HIS A 77 -7.68 -23.81 0.45
C HIS A 77 -7.57 -23.05 -0.87
N LEU A 78 -8.29 -21.93 -1.02
CA LEU A 78 -8.17 -21.05 -2.17
C LEU A 78 -6.75 -20.51 -2.36
N TYR A 79 -6.04 -20.26 -1.25
CA TYR A 79 -4.66 -19.77 -1.29
C TYR A 79 -3.68 -20.78 -1.89
N ALA A 80 -3.94 -22.08 -1.74
CA ALA A 80 -3.13 -23.10 -2.39
C ALA A 80 -3.23 -23.02 -3.91
N VAL A 81 -4.43 -22.81 -4.44
CA VAL A 81 -4.67 -22.62 -5.89
C VAL A 81 -4.05 -21.33 -6.39
N ALA A 82 -4.25 -20.22 -5.67
CA ALA A 82 -3.68 -18.93 -6.03
C ALA A 82 -2.14 -18.96 -6.03
N ASP A 83 -1.53 -19.62 -5.04
CA ASP A 83 -0.08 -19.79 -4.97
C ASP A 83 0.46 -20.71 -6.07
N ALA A 84 -0.28 -21.78 -6.40
CA ALA A 84 0.08 -22.68 -7.50
C ALA A 84 0.06 -21.93 -8.84
N ALA A 85 -0.99 -21.14 -9.12
CA ALA A 85 -1.08 -20.30 -10.31
C ALA A 85 0.05 -19.25 -10.34
N TYR A 86 0.33 -18.58 -9.24
CA TYR A 86 1.41 -17.60 -9.14
C TYR A 86 2.80 -18.24 -9.34
N LYS A 87 3.04 -19.42 -8.75
CA LYS A 87 4.29 -20.16 -8.96
C LYS A 87 4.46 -20.63 -10.41
N ALA A 88 3.39 -21.11 -11.02
CA ALA A 88 3.40 -21.52 -12.42
C ALA A 88 3.75 -20.35 -13.33
N MET A 89 3.08 -19.22 -13.14
CA MET A 89 3.37 -17.97 -13.86
C MET A 89 4.83 -17.54 -13.67
N LYS A 90 5.30 -17.44 -12.43
CA LYS A 90 6.63 -16.92 -12.11
C LYS A 90 7.77 -17.85 -12.53
N ARG A 91 7.63 -19.17 -12.31
CA ARG A 91 8.70 -20.14 -12.55
C ARG A 91 8.78 -20.63 -14.01
N ARG A 92 7.61 -20.74 -14.67
CA ARG A 92 7.51 -21.26 -16.01
C ARG A 92 7.34 -20.17 -17.07
N ALA A 93 7.21 -18.91 -16.64
CA ALA A 93 6.88 -17.77 -17.50
C ALA A 93 5.68 -18.08 -18.42
N LYS A 94 4.67 -18.79 -17.90
CA LYS A 94 3.45 -19.20 -18.57
C LYS A 94 2.26 -18.47 -17.97
N ASP A 95 1.41 -17.92 -18.83
CA ASP A 95 0.20 -17.29 -18.40
C ASP A 95 -0.74 -18.31 -17.77
N THR A 96 -1.38 -17.93 -16.67
CA THR A 96 -2.30 -18.79 -15.94
C THR A 96 -3.67 -18.13 -15.82
N CYS A 97 -4.71 -18.91 -15.57
CA CYS A 97 -6.03 -18.39 -15.27
C CYS A 97 -6.72 -19.21 -14.18
N ILE A 98 -7.47 -18.53 -13.33
CA ILE A 98 -8.27 -19.14 -12.27
C ILE A 98 -9.75 -18.96 -12.65
N VAL A 99 -10.42 -20.07 -12.95
CA VAL A 99 -11.82 -20.10 -13.36
C VAL A 99 -12.68 -20.51 -12.17
N ILE A 100 -13.55 -19.59 -11.75
CA ILE A 100 -14.44 -19.80 -10.60
C ILE A 100 -15.86 -20.02 -11.12
N SER A 101 -16.46 -21.16 -10.83
CA SER A 101 -17.80 -21.54 -11.30
C SER A 101 -18.68 -22.09 -10.17
N GLY A 102 -19.98 -22.12 -10.39
CA GLY A 102 -20.98 -22.53 -9.40
C GLY A 102 -22.28 -21.74 -9.57
N GLU A 103 -23.32 -22.10 -8.87
CA GLU A 103 -24.61 -21.39 -8.92
C GLU A 103 -24.57 -19.97 -8.36
N SER A 104 -25.63 -19.19 -8.60
CA SER A 104 -25.81 -17.91 -7.94
C SER A 104 -25.92 -18.08 -6.43
N GLY A 105 -25.12 -17.33 -5.67
CA GLY A 105 -25.03 -17.44 -4.20
C GLY A 105 -24.15 -18.57 -3.69
N ALA A 106 -23.39 -19.27 -4.54
CA ALA A 106 -22.42 -20.30 -4.12
C ALA A 106 -21.08 -19.73 -3.60
N GLY A 107 -20.89 -18.41 -3.57
CA GLY A 107 -19.68 -17.77 -3.02
C GLY A 107 -18.58 -17.49 -4.04
N LYS A 108 -18.85 -17.51 -5.35
CA LYS A 108 -17.86 -17.24 -6.41
C LYS A 108 -17.12 -15.91 -6.25
N THR A 109 -17.86 -14.83 -6.06
CA THR A 109 -17.31 -13.48 -5.92
C THR A 109 -16.47 -13.34 -4.66
N GLU A 110 -16.87 -13.99 -3.55
CA GLU A 110 -16.05 -14.02 -2.33
C GLU A 110 -14.76 -14.81 -2.55
N ALA A 111 -14.83 -15.95 -3.24
CA ALA A 111 -13.63 -16.71 -3.61
C ALA A 111 -12.67 -15.87 -4.48
N SER A 112 -13.20 -15.15 -5.47
CA SER A 112 -12.43 -14.20 -6.30
C SER A 112 -11.73 -13.12 -5.45
N LYS A 113 -12.44 -12.51 -4.48
CA LYS A 113 -11.88 -11.51 -3.56
C LYS A 113 -10.72 -12.08 -2.74
N TYR A 114 -10.88 -13.25 -2.13
CA TYR A 114 -9.81 -13.89 -1.34
C TYR A 114 -8.59 -14.26 -2.18
N ILE A 115 -8.79 -14.75 -3.40
CA ILE A 115 -7.69 -15.02 -4.34
C ILE A 115 -6.94 -13.73 -4.67
N MET A 116 -7.65 -12.64 -4.97
CA MET A 116 -7.06 -11.34 -5.23
C MET A 116 -6.29 -10.79 -4.01
N GLN A 117 -6.86 -10.91 -2.81
CA GLN A 117 -6.19 -10.51 -1.57
C GLN A 117 -4.90 -11.30 -1.34
N TYR A 118 -4.94 -12.61 -1.60
CA TYR A 118 -3.76 -13.46 -1.48
C TYR A 118 -2.66 -13.03 -2.45
N ILE A 119 -2.98 -12.89 -3.74
CA ILE A 119 -2.04 -12.43 -4.77
C ILE A 119 -1.45 -11.07 -4.39
N ALA A 120 -2.29 -10.15 -3.95
CA ALA A 120 -1.84 -8.83 -3.48
C ALA A 120 -0.89 -8.92 -2.27
N ALA A 121 -1.13 -9.84 -1.34
CA ALA A 121 -0.33 -9.98 -0.12
C ALA A 121 1.03 -10.64 -0.34
N ILE A 122 1.13 -11.62 -1.26
CA ILE A 122 2.39 -12.33 -1.53
C ILE A 122 3.35 -11.56 -2.43
N THR A 123 2.88 -10.56 -3.14
CA THR A 123 3.63 -9.69 -4.04
C THR A 123 4.19 -8.47 -3.31
N ASN A 124 5.15 -7.77 -3.91
CA ASN A 124 5.79 -6.57 -3.37
C ASN A 124 6.60 -6.78 -2.06
N PRO A 125 7.55 -7.71 -1.99
CA PRO A 125 8.39 -7.89 -0.79
C PRO A 125 9.30 -6.67 -0.51
N SER A 126 9.54 -5.82 -1.49
CA SER A 126 10.34 -4.59 -1.40
C SER A 126 9.52 -3.34 -1.01
N GLN A 127 8.23 -3.46 -0.77
CA GLN A 127 7.32 -2.37 -0.38
C GLN A 127 7.40 -1.12 -1.28
N ARG A 128 7.42 -1.30 -2.59
CA ARG A 128 7.40 -0.20 -3.56
C ARG A 128 6.03 0.46 -3.58
N GLU A 129 5.98 1.78 -3.49
CA GLU A 129 4.73 2.55 -3.46
C GLU A 129 3.88 2.36 -4.73
N GLU A 130 4.51 2.32 -5.90
CA GLU A 130 3.83 2.10 -7.18
C GLU A 130 3.07 0.76 -7.23
N VAL A 131 3.71 -0.33 -6.75
CA VAL A 131 3.11 -1.65 -6.68
C VAL A 131 1.97 -1.68 -5.67
N GLU A 132 2.10 -0.96 -4.55
CA GLU A 132 1.06 -0.86 -3.54
C GLU A 132 -0.16 -0.08 -4.06
N SER A 133 0.06 0.95 -4.85
CA SER A 133 -1.00 1.71 -5.53
C SER A 133 -1.82 0.80 -6.46
N VAL A 134 -1.15 0.04 -7.34
CA VAL A 134 -1.82 -0.92 -8.25
C VAL A 134 -2.67 -1.93 -7.48
N LYS A 135 -2.14 -2.51 -6.40
CA LYS A 135 -2.88 -3.45 -5.54
C LYS A 135 -4.12 -2.83 -4.92
N ASN A 136 -3.99 -1.62 -4.39
CA ASN A 136 -5.10 -0.92 -3.76
C ASN A 136 -6.22 -0.63 -4.77
N VAL A 137 -5.88 -0.21 -5.98
CA VAL A 137 -6.85 0.03 -7.05
C VAL A 137 -7.53 -1.28 -7.44
N LEU A 138 -6.80 -2.38 -7.65
CA LEU A 138 -7.35 -3.69 -7.99
C LEU A 138 -8.34 -4.20 -6.93
N LEU A 139 -8.02 -4.05 -5.64
CA LEU A 139 -8.90 -4.46 -4.55
C LEU A 139 -10.13 -3.54 -4.41
N LYS A 140 -9.96 -2.23 -4.57
CA LYS A 140 -11.05 -1.25 -4.45
C LYS A 140 -11.97 -1.24 -5.66
N SER A 141 -11.49 -1.61 -6.85
CA SER A 141 -12.32 -1.74 -8.05
C SER A 141 -13.50 -2.71 -7.85
N ASN A 142 -13.30 -3.80 -7.08
CA ASN A 142 -14.39 -4.74 -6.79
C ASN A 142 -15.58 -4.07 -6.08
N CYS A 143 -15.32 -3.16 -5.13
CA CYS A 143 -16.38 -2.43 -4.42
C CYS A 143 -17.23 -1.58 -5.38
N VAL A 144 -16.57 -0.90 -6.33
CA VAL A 144 -17.26 -0.09 -7.35
C VAL A 144 -18.04 -0.97 -8.31
N LEU A 145 -17.41 -2.03 -8.84
CA LEU A 145 -18.05 -2.94 -9.78
C LEU A 145 -19.27 -3.65 -9.16
N GLU A 146 -19.23 -4.00 -7.87
CA GLU A 146 -20.37 -4.57 -7.16
C GLU A 146 -21.51 -3.57 -7.00
N ALA A 147 -21.21 -2.31 -6.71
CA ALA A 147 -22.25 -1.29 -6.58
C ALA A 147 -23.06 -1.09 -7.87
N PHE A 148 -22.38 -1.13 -9.01
CA PHE A 148 -22.99 -0.89 -10.33
C PHE A 148 -23.37 -2.16 -11.11
N GLY A 149 -22.83 -3.30 -10.74
CA GLY A 149 -23.05 -4.55 -11.48
C GLY A 149 -23.78 -5.63 -10.70
N ASN A 150 -24.01 -5.46 -9.38
CA ASN A 150 -24.74 -6.43 -8.56
C ASN A 150 -26.10 -5.90 -8.13
N ALA A 151 -27.00 -6.84 -7.90
CA ALA A 151 -28.33 -6.55 -7.42
C ALA A 151 -28.83 -7.65 -6.47
N LYS A 152 -29.84 -7.32 -5.67
CA LYS A 152 -30.58 -8.31 -4.90
C LYS A 152 -31.53 -9.06 -5.83
N THR A 153 -31.41 -10.38 -5.85
CA THR A 153 -32.36 -11.32 -6.50
C THR A 153 -33.09 -12.15 -5.44
N ASN A 154 -34.14 -12.84 -5.85
CA ASN A 154 -34.89 -13.75 -4.97
C ASN A 154 -33.99 -14.86 -4.38
N ARG A 155 -32.86 -15.19 -5.02
CA ARG A 155 -31.95 -16.26 -4.60
C ARG A 155 -30.68 -15.75 -3.91
N ASN A 156 -30.30 -14.49 -4.14
CA ASN A 156 -29.07 -13.93 -3.58
C ASN A 156 -29.18 -12.41 -3.40
N ASP A 157 -28.89 -11.91 -2.18
CA ASP A 157 -28.95 -10.47 -1.88
C ASP A 157 -27.87 -9.65 -2.59
N ASN A 158 -26.79 -10.28 -3.02
CA ASN A 158 -25.67 -9.63 -3.75
C ASN A 158 -25.29 -10.47 -4.97
N SER A 159 -26.22 -10.61 -5.90
CA SER A 159 -26.01 -11.37 -7.14
C SER A 159 -25.30 -10.53 -8.18
N SER A 160 -24.17 -10.99 -8.71
CA SER A 160 -23.52 -10.37 -9.86
C SER A 160 -24.41 -10.53 -11.11
N ARG A 161 -24.78 -9.37 -11.71
CA ARG A 161 -25.57 -9.31 -12.94
C ARG A 161 -24.73 -8.96 -14.15
N PHE A 162 -23.40 -9.20 -14.05
CA PHE A 162 -22.42 -9.12 -15.14
C PHE A 162 -21.33 -10.16 -14.89
N GLY A 163 -20.68 -10.59 -15.96
CA GLY A 163 -19.47 -11.39 -15.87
C GLY A 163 -18.23 -10.50 -15.80
N LYS A 164 -17.24 -10.90 -15.03
CA LYS A 164 -15.97 -10.19 -14.91
C LYS A 164 -14.81 -11.14 -15.15
N TYR A 165 -13.92 -10.71 -16.03
CA TYR A 165 -12.61 -11.33 -16.20
C TYR A 165 -11.53 -10.29 -15.98
N MET A 166 -10.62 -10.55 -15.07
CA MET A 166 -9.55 -9.65 -14.71
C MET A 166 -8.19 -10.29 -15.04
N ASP A 167 -7.41 -9.65 -15.87
CA ASP A 167 -6.00 -9.95 -16.06
C ASP A 167 -5.16 -9.12 -15.10
N ILE A 168 -4.24 -9.75 -14.39
CA ILE A 168 -3.22 -9.10 -13.57
C ILE A 168 -1.87 -9.36 -14.24
N ASN A 169 -1.19 -8.30 -14.60
CA ASN A 169 0.11 -8.34 -15.26
C ASN A 169 1.23 -8.34 -14.22
N PHE A 170 2.27 -9.15 -14.46
CA PHE A 170 3.40 -9.30 -13.56
C PHE A 170 4.72 -9.07 -14.28
N SER A 171 5.63 -8.40 -13.59
CA SER A 171 7.02 -8.27 -14.00
C SER A 171 7.77 -9.60 -13.86
N PHE A 172 8.97 -9.67 -14.41
CA PHE A 172 9.87 -10.81 -14.22
C PHE A 172 10.19 -11.12 -12.75
N SER A 173 10.18 -10.12 -11.87
CA SER A 173 10.35 -10.30 -10.42
C SER A 173 9.12 -10.93 -9.74
N GLY A 174 7.97 -10.94 -10.43
CA GLY A 174 6.68 -11.41 -9.90
C GLY A 174 5.90 -10.34 -9.15
N ASP A 175 6.24 -9.05 -9.34
CA ASP A 175 5.47 -7.94 -8.80
C ASP A 175 4.37 -7.52 -9.78
N PRO A 176 3.16 -7.19 -9.34
CA PRO A 176 2.11 -6.72 -10.23
C PRO A 176 2.48 -5.35 -10.80
N THR A 177 2.39 -5.25 -12.11
CA THR A 177 2.68 -4.03 -12.87
C THR A 177 1.44 -3.30 -13.32
N GLY A 178 0.30 -4.00 -13.37
CA GLY A 178 -0.97 -3.44 -13.78
C GLY A 178 -2.02 -4.53 -13.96
N GLY A 179 -3.10 -4.21 -14.64
CA GLY A 179 -4.16 -5.16 -14.93
C GLY A 179 -5.14 -4.64 -15.99
N HIS A 180 -6.08 -5.47 -16.36
CA HIS A 180 -7.17 -5.10 -17.26
C HIS A 180 -8.44 -5.87 -16.90
N ILE A 181 -9.57 -5.18 -16.80
CA ILE A 181 -10.88 -5.75 -16.49
C ILE A 181 -11.73 -5.77 -17.73
N ASN A 182 -12.22 -6.94 -18.10
CA ASN A 182 -13.25 -7.10 -19.11
C ASN A 182 -14.58 -7.43 -18.43
N ASN A 183 -15.63 -6.74 -18.82
CA ASN A 183 -17.00 -7.03 -18.39
C ASN A 183 -17.78 -7.71 -19.52
N TYR A 184 -18.67 -8.61 -19.15
CA TYR A 184 -19.51 -9.39 -20.06
C TYR A 184 -20.97 -9.27 -19.65
N LEU A 185 -21.84 -9.07 -20.62
CA LEU A 185 -23.30 -9.08 -20.52
C LEU A 185 -23.84 -8.50 -19.18
N LEU A 186 -23.88 -7.17 -19.10
CA LEU A 186 -24.61 -6.52 -18.02
C LEU A 186 -26.12 -6.74 -18.26
N GLU A 187 -26.86 -7.21 -17.26
CA GLU A 187 -28.32 -7.38 -17.30
C GLU A 187 -29.01 -6.01 -17.26
N LYS A 188 -28.84 -5.23 -18.35
CA LYS A 188 -29.37 -3.85 -18.42
C LYS A 188 -30.90 -3.76 -18.41
N SER A 189 -31.62 -4.82 -18.77
CA SER A 189 -33.07 -4.91 -18.64
C SER A 189 -33.57 -4.68 -17.20
N ARG A 190 -32.77 -5.03 -16.21
CA ARG A 190 -33.03 -4.79 -14.78
C ARG A 190 -33.21 -3.32 -14.43
N VAL A 191 -32.63 -2.42 -15.21
CA VAL A 191 -32.75 -0.96 -14.99
C VAL A 191 -34.21 -0.51 -15.07
N VAL A 192 -34.99 -1.07 -16.01
CA VAL A 192 -36.38 -0.67 -16.30
C VAL A 192 -37.40 -1.66 -15.75
N HIS A 193 -37.02 -2.93 -15.59
CA HIS A 193 -37.94 -3.97 -15.07
C HIS A 193 -37.23 -4.89 -14.06
N GLN A 194 -37.84 -5.08 -12.90
CA GLN A 194 -37.37 -6.03 -11.88
C GLN A 194 -38.51 -6.99 -11.56
N GLN A 195 -38.19 -8.26 -11.32
CA GLN A 195 -39.17 -9.25 -10.86
C GLN A 195 -39.64 -8.91 -9.43
N GLN A 196 -40.81 -9.38 -9.07
CA GLN A 196 -41.33 -9.18 -7.73
C GLN A 196 -40.39 -9.77 -6.66
N GLY A 197 -40.05 -8.97 -5.65
CA GLY A 197 -39.07 -9.32 -4.60
C GLY A 197 -37.62 -9.02 -4.92
N GLU A 198 -37.27 -8.65 -6.15
CA GLU A 198 -35.95 -8.28 -6.56
C GLU A 198 -35.72 -6.75 -6.51
N ARG A 199 -34.44 -6.33 -6.45
CA ARG A 199 -34.06 -4.90 -6.49
C ARG A 199 -33.37 -4.58 -7.81
N ASN A 200 -33.36 -3.32 -8.16
CA ASN A 200 -32.46 -2.77 -9.18
C ASN A 200 -31.00 -2.88 -8.69
N PHE A 201 -30.03 -2.42 -9.47
CA PHE A 201 -28.62 -2.38 -9.08
C PHE A 201 -28.42 -1.59 -7.77
N HIS A 202 -27.46 -2.00 -6.96
CA HIS A 202 -27.22 -1.38 -5.65
C HIS A 202 -26.95 0.11 -5.73
N SER A 203 -26.30 0.58 -6.80
CA SER A 203 -25.97 2.00 -7.02
C SER A 203 -27.19 2.92 -6.90
N PHE A 204 -28.37 2.52 -7.38
CA PHE A 204 -29.58 3.33 -7.30
C PHE A 204 -30.08 3.57 -5.86
N TYR A 205 -29.86 2.59 -4.97
CA TYR A 205 -30.28 2.68 -3.56
C TYR A 205 -29.23 3.41 -2.72
N GLN A 206 -27.97 3.26 -3.08
CA GLN A 206 -26.85 3.94 -2.40
C GLN A 206 -26.87 5.46 -2.66
N VAL A 207 -27.33 5.92 -3.83
CA VAL A 207 -27.41 7.34 -4.20
C VAL A 207 -28.58 8.04 -3.52
N LYS A 208 -29.63 7.34 -3.10
CA LYS A 208 -30.82 7.96 -2.44
C LYS A 208 -30.43 8.83 -1.23
N GLY A 209 -29.33 8.58 -0.56
CA GLY A 209 -28.83 9.40 0.55
C GLY A 209 -28.33 10.81 0.19
N LEU A 210 -28.15 11.12 -1.10
CA LEU A 210 -27.71 12.43 -1.59
C LEU A 210 -28.86 13.35 -1.98
N PHE A 211 -29.99 12.80 -2.42
CA PHE A 211 -31.19 13.54 -2.82
C PHE A 211 -32.15 13.65 -1.65
N VAL A 212 -31.82 14.50 -0.67
CA VAL A 212 -32.53 14.64 0.62
C VAL A 212 -33.91 15.36 0.50
N ASN A 213 -34.25 15.90 -0.65
CA ASN A 213 -35.56 16.49 -0.86
C ASN A 213 -36.52 15.47 -1.50
N GLU A 214 -37.20 14.69 -0.65
CA GLU A 214 -38.14 13.63 -1.05
C GLU A 214 -39.33 14.11 -1.89
N GLU A 215 -39.60 15.40 -1.96
CA GLU A 215 -40.74 15.96 -2.68
C GLU A 215 -40.46 16.27 -4.17
N GLN A 216 -39.20 16.42 -4.58
CA GLN A 216 -38.85 16.81 -5.96
C GLN A 216 -38.44 15.67 -6.90
N VAL A 217 -38.10 14.49 -6.40
CA VAL A 217 -37.79 13.32 -7.24
C VAL A 217 -38.82 12.24 -6.98
N GLY A 218 -39.95 12.38 -7.64
CA GLY A 218 -41.05 11.40 -7.62
C GLY A 218 -40.63 10.07 -8.25
N VAL A 219 -39.91 9.25 -7.54
CA VAL A 219 -39.18 8.07 -8.05
C VAL A 219 -40.13 6.89 -8.27
N HIS A 220 -40.78 6.83 -9.43
CA HIS A 220 -41.70 5.73 -9.77
C HIS A 220 -40.99 4.37 -9.89
N LEU A 221 -39.74 4.35 -10.39
CA LEU A 221 -38.91 3.13 -10.47
C LEU A 221 -38.47 2.60 -9.10
N ILE A 222 -38.28 3.46 -8.10
CA ILE A 222 -37.99 3.04 -6.72
C ILE A 222 -39.29 2.74 -5.96
N LYS A 223 -40.41 3.35 -6.29
CA LYS A 223 -41.73 3.08 -5.64
C LYS A 223 -42.27 1.70 -5.94
N ARG A 224 -41.95 1.06 -7.06
CA ARG A 224 -42.25 -0.35 -7.32
C ARG A 224 -41.46 -1.30 -6.43
N CYS A 225 -40.33 -0.87 -5.85
CA CYS A 225 -39.56 -1.60 -4.85
C CYS A 225 -39.93 -1.18 -3.41
N VAL A 226 -41.18 -1.33 -3.01
CA VAL A 226 -41.66 -1.03 -1.65
C VAL A 226 -41.13 -2.02 -0.59
N VAL A 227 -40.42 -3.07 -0.99
CA VAL A 227 -39.92 -4.09 -0.08
C VAL A 227 -38.46 -3.81 0.28
N CYS A 228 -38.22 -3.43 1.56
CA CYS A 228 -36.99 -3.42 2.30
C CYS A 228 -35.96 -2.34 1.96
N LEU A 229 -36.18 -1.11 2.47
CA LEU A 229 -35.11 -0.14 2.71
C LEU A 229 -34.35 -0.55 3.98
N GLN A 230 -33.16 -1.12 3.83
CA GLN A 230 -32.16 -1.16 4.92
C GLN A 230 -31.36 0.14 4.90
N ALA A 231 -31.98 1.24 5.31
CA ALA A 231 -31.43 2.60 5.17
C ALA A 231 -30.00 2.78 5.69
N ASN A 232 -29.64 2.12 6.79
CA ASN A 232 -28.29 2.24 7.37
C ASN A 232 -27.23 1.45 6.58
N SER A 233 -27.59 0.31 5.98
CA SER A 233 -26.66 -0.50 5.17
C SER A 233 -26.33 0.18 3.83
N ASP A 234 -27.33 0.73 3.16
CA ASP A 234 -27.14 1.40 1.85
C ASP A 234 -26.30 2.68 2.01
N GLN A 235 -26.45 3.44 3.11
CA GLN A 235 -25.65 4.64 3.37
C GLN A 235 -24.17 4.32 3.68
N SER A 236 -23.91 3.27 4.46
CA SER A 236 -22.52 2.82 4.74
C SER A 236 -21.84 2.34 3.47
N SER A 237 -22.57 1.59 2.64
CA SER A 237 -22.11 1.11 1.33
C SER A 237 -21.82 2.25 0.36
N HIS A 238 -22.66 3.29 0.32
CA HIS A 238 -22.40 4.50 -0.46
C HIS A 238 -21.07 5.18 -0.09
N ARG A 239 -20.81 5.36 1.23
CA ARG A 239 -19.53 5.94 1.69
C ARG A 239 -18.34 5.09 1.27
N ALA A 240 -18.47 3.77 1.35
CA ALA A 240 -17.40 2.85 0.91
C ALA A 240 -17.15 2.97 -0.60
N VAL A 241 -18.20 3.03 -1.43
CA VAL A 241 -18.09 3.20 -2.89
C VAL A 241 -17.47 4.54 -3.25
N ARG A 242 -17.92 5.63 -2.64
CA ARG A 242 -17.34 6.97 -2.89
C ARG A 242 -15.87 7.02 -2.51
N THR A 243 -15.50 6.40 -1.37
CA THR A 243 -14.10 6.28 -0.97
C THR A 243 -13.30 5.45 -1.98
N ALA A 244 -13.88 4.34 -2.47
CA ALA A 244 -13.23 3.50 -3.47
C ALA A 244 -13.00 4.25 -4.79
N LEU A 245 -13.98 5.01 -5.29
CA LEU A 245 -13.85 5.86 -6.48
C LEU A 245 -12.69 6.86 -6.32
N LYS A 246 -12.59 7.54 -5.18
CA LYS A 246 -11.48 8.46 -4.89
C LYS A 246 -10.12 7.77 -4.85
N VAL A 247 -10.02 6.60 -4.22
CA VAL A 247 -8.78 5.81 -4.16
C VAL A 247 -8.35 5.34 -5.56
N ILE A 248 -9.30 5.02 -6.43
CA ILE A 248 -9.05 4.66 -7.83
C ILE A 248 -8.57 5.88 -8.63
N GLY A 249 -8.90 7.11 -8.21
CA GLY A 249 -8.48 8.34 -8.85
C GLY A 249 -9.55 9.02 -9.71
N PHE A 250 -10.84 8.76 -9.44
CA PHE A 250 -11.94 9.54 -10.00
C PHE A 250 -11.96 10.95 -9.39
N SER A 251 -12.13 11.97 -10.22
CA SER A 251 -12.33 13.34 -9.75
C SER A 251 -13.72 13.53 -9.13
N GLU A 252 -13.91 14.60 -8.36
CA GLU A 252 -15.23 14.91 -7.80
C GLU A 252 -16.26 15.19 -8.91
N ASP A 253 -15.84 15.82 -10.01
CA ASP A 253 -16.70 16.11 -11.17
C ASP A 253 -17.10 14.81 -11.90
N GLU A 254 -16.19 13.85 -12.02
CA GLU A 254 -16.48 12.53 -12.56
C GLU A 254 -17.49 11.78 -11.66
N ILE A 255 -17.30 11.82 -10.33
CA ILE A 255 -18.20 11.20 -9.36
C ILE A 255 -19.58 11.86 -9.40
N GLU A 256 -19.65 13.16 -9.49
CA GLU A 256 -20.92 13.87 -9.63
C GLU A 256 -21.61 13.52 -10.94
N SER A 257 -20.89 13.43 -12.04
CA SER A 257 -21.44 13.03 -13.34
C SER A 257 -22.04 11.61 -13.30
N ILE A 258 -21.40 10.67 -12.58
CA ILE A 258 -21.95 9.33 -12.33
C ILE A 258 -23.33 9.44 -11.66
N TYR A 259 -23.44 10.25 -10.60
CA TYR A 259 -24.70 10.41 -9.87
C TYR A 259 -25.77 11.14 -10.69
N ARG A 260 -25.39 12.11 -11.51
CA ARG A 260 -26.30 12.79 -12.45
C ARG A 260 -26.90 11.83 -13.46
N VAL A 261 -26.11 10.89 -14.00
CA VAL A 261 -26.59 9.86 -14.92
C VAL A 261 -27.58 8.93 -14.22
N LEU A 262 -27.30 8.47 -13.00
CA LEU A 262 -28.24 7.64 -12.23
C LEU A 262 -29.54 8.37 -11.94
N ALA A 263 -29.49 9.65 -11.58
CA ALA A 263 -30.67 10.50 -11.38
C ALA A 263 -31.47 10.68 -12.68
N THR A 264 -30.78 10.89 -13.81
CA THR A 264 -31.42 10.98 -15.12
C THR A 264 -32.21 9.69 -15.45
N ILE A 265 -31.63 8.52 -15.19
CA ILE A 265 -32.30 7.24 -15.44
C ILE A 265 -33.57 7.12 -14.57
N LEU A 266 -33.49 7.54 -13.29
CA LEU A 266 -34.65 7.53 -12.40
C LEU A 266 -35.75 8.48 -12.86
N LEU A 267 -35.37 9.68 -13.30
CA LEU A 267 -36.34 10.68 -13.83
C LEU A 267 -36.97 10.24 -15.16
N LEU A 268 -36.19 9.60 -16.06
CA LEU A 268 -36.76 9.00 -17.28
C LEU A 268 -37.88 8.01 -16.95
N GLY A 269 -37.74 7.23 -15.89
CA GLY A 269 -38.80 6.32 -15.42
C GLY A 269 -40.07 7.00 -14.94
N ASN A 270 -40.05 8.30 -14.65
CA ASN A 270 -41.22 9.07 -14.24
C ASN A 270 -42.00 9.70 -15.42
N ILE A 271 -41.39 9.73 -16.61
CA ILE A 271 -42.04 10.26 -17.81
C ILE A 271 -43.18 9.35 -18.20
N GLN A 272 -44.37 9.96 -18.44
CA GLN A 272 -45.53 9.33 -19.04
C GLN A 272 -45.82 9.99 -20.36
N PHE A 273 -46.41 9.23 -21.29
CA PHE A 273 -46.78 9.72 -22.60
C PHE A 273 -48.28 9.61 -22.75
N GLY A 274 -48.89 10.64 -23.29
CA GLY A 274 -50.30 10.64 -23.67
C GLY A 274 -50.46 11.06 -25.11
N THR A 275 -51.59 10.77 -25.71
CA THR A 275 -51.91 11.14 -27.08
C THR A 275 -53.05 12.16 -27.11
N GLU A 276 -52.79 13.33 -27.66
CA GLU A 276 -53.77 14.37 -27.87
C GLU A 276 -53.82 14.68 -29.35
N GLU A 277 -55.01 14.65 -29.97
CA GLU A 277 -55.24 14.89 -31.41
C GLU A 277 -54.31 14.06 -32.34
N GLU A 278 -54.06 12.78 -32.02
CA GLU A 278 -53.15 11.84 -32.72
C GLU A 278 -51.67 12.19 -32.57
N ILE A 279 -51.29 13.20 -31.78
CA ILE A 279 -49.92 13.57 -31.50
C ILE A 279 -49.53 13.08 -30.08
N VAL A 280 -48.43 12.36 -30.01
CA VAL A 280 -47.87 11.92 -28.72
C VAL A 280 -47.13 13.09 -28.07
N GLN A 281 -47.42 13.31 -26.81
CA GLN A 281 -46.72 14.31 -26.00
C GLN A 281 -46.35 13.78 -24.62
N VAL A 282 -45.40 14.42 -23.95
CA VAL A 282 -45.03 14.10 -22.55
C VAL A 282 -46.13 14.65 -21.65
N GLU A 283 -46.72 13.81 -20.81
CA GLU A 283 -47.70 14.22 -19.80
C GLU A 283 -47.08 15.03 -18.69
N GLY A 284 -47.78 16.06 -18.23
CA GLY A 284 -47.35 16.94 -17.12
C GLY A 284 -46.86 18.31 -17.58
N ASP A 285 -46.27 19.03 -16.64
CA ASP A 285 -45.87 20.45 -16.81
C ASP A 285 -44.45 20.62 -17.43
N GLY A 286 -43.82 19.54 -17.92
CA GLY A 286 -42.46 19.58 -18.49
C GLY A 286 -41.32 19.73 -17.46
N GLU A 287 -41.62 19.79 -16.16
CA GLU A 287 -40.62 19.97 -15.11
C GLU A 287 -39.62 18.81 -15.10
N VAL A 288 -40.09 17.56 -15.28
CA VAL A 288 -39.24 16.35 -15.33
C VAL A 288 -38.26 16.40 -16.50
N VAL A 289 -38.73 16.84 -17.68
CA VAL A 289 -37.88 17.00 -18.88
C VAL A 289 -36.84 18.10 -18.66
N SER A 290 -37.22 19.21 -18.00
CA SER A 290 -36.28 20.28 -17.65
C SER A 290 -35.21 19.81 -16.68
N HIS A 291 -35.55 19.04 -15.66
CA HIS A 291 -34.57 18.44 -14.73
C HIS A 291 -33.63 17.43 -15.44
N ILE A 292 -34.16 16.62 -16.36
CA ILE A 292 -33.31 15.70 -17.15
C ILE A 292 -32.34 16.51 -18.00
N ALA A 293 -32.78 17.59 -18.63
CA ALA A 293 -31.90 18.46 -19.42
C ALA A 293 -30.81 19.13 -18.58
N GLU A 294 -31.12 19.56 -17.34
CA GLU A 294 -30.15 20.09 -16.41
C GLU A 294 -29.12 19.05 -16.00
N LEU A 295 -29.57 17.84 -15.60
CA LEU A 295 -28.69 16.75 -15.19
C LEU A 295 -27.77 16.29 -16.32
N THR A 296 -28.29 16.24 -17.54
CA THR A 296 -27.53 15.85 -18.73
C THR A 296 -26.79 17.01 -19.40
N SER A 297 -26.92 18.22 -18.87
CA SER A 297 -26.34 19.43 -19.46
C SER A 297 -26.68 19.60 -20.95
N THR A 298 -27.97 19.41 -21.27
CA THR A 298 -28.58 19.54 -22.61
C THR A 298 -29.72 20.57 -22.58
N GLN A 299 -30.43 20.74 -23.69
CA GLN A 299 -31.57 21.63 -23.78
C GLN A 299 -32.90 20.87 -23.63
N PRO A 300 -33.91 21.35 -22.85
CA PRO A 300 -35.16 20.66 -22.64
C PRO A 300 -35.88 20.27 -23.94
N GLN A 301 -35.90 21.16 -24.91
CA GLN A 301 -36.52 20.93 -26.21
C GLN A 301 -35.86 19.79 -27.00
N GLN A 302 -34.54 19.63 -26.84
CA GLN A 302 -33.80 18.51 -27.46
C GLN A 302 -34.10 17.18 -26.80
N VAL A 303 -34.27 17.17 -25.48
CA VAL A 303 -34.67 15.97 -24.73
C VAL A 303 -36.07 15.54 -25.14
N GLU A 304 -37.01 16.45 -25.13
CA GLU A 304 -38.39 16.21 -25.53
C GLU A 304 -38.45 15.70 -26.97
N LYS A 305 -37.77 16.41 -27.90
CA LYS A 305 -37.69 16.02 -29.30
C LYS A 305 -37.14 14.58 -29.48
N ALA A 306 -36.09 14.19 -28.74
CA ALA A 306 -35.52 12.86 -28.84
C ALA A 306 -36.46 11.76 -28.29
N LEU A 307 -37.34 12.12 -27.34
CA LEU A 307 -38.36 11.21 -26.80
C LEU A 307 -39.56 11.01 -27.74
N LEU A 308 -39.96 12.08 -28.47
CA LEU A 308 -41.18 12.09 -29.24
C LEU A 308 -40.97 11.81 -30.73
N PHE A 309 -39.77 12.04 -31.25
CA PHE A 309 -39.45 11.90 -32.67
C PHE A 309 -38.20 11.07 -32.88
N ARG A 310 -38.15 10.42 -34.02
CA ARG A 310 -36.94 9.77 -34.55
C ARG A 310 -36.56 10.29 -35.92
N THR A 311 -35.28 10.40 -36.13
CA THR A 311 -34.71 10.77 -37.41
C THR A 311 -34.45 9.50 -38.26
N VAL A 312 -34.96 9.45 -39.47
CA VAL A 312 -34.81 8.29 -40.38
C VAL A 312 -34.19 8.78 -41.69
N ALA A 313 -33.10 8.13 -42.13
CA ALA A 313 -32.54 8.36 -43.45
C ALA A 313 -33.33 7.56 -44.50
N THR A 314 -33.79 8.25 -45.56
CA THR A 314 -34.42 7.61 -46.73
C THR A 314 -33.37 6.98 -47.65
N GLY A 315 -33.81 6.10 -48.57
CA GLY A 315 -32.88 5.46 -49.51
C GLY A 315 -32.18 6.46 -50.46
N GLY A 316 -32.68 7.71 -50.59
CA GLY A 316 -32.07 8.76 -51.38
C GLY A 316 -31.10 9.67 -50.63
N GLY A 317 -30.90 9.45 -49.32
CA GLY A 317 -30.02 10.28 -48.49
C GLY A 317 -30.76 11.43 -47.77
N ASP A 318 -32.05 11.64 -48.05
CA ASP A 318 -32.86 12.64 -47.34
C ASP A 318 -33.13 12.15 -45.90
N VAL A 319 -33.21 13.09 -44.99
CA VAL A 319 -33.43 12.83 -43.57
C VAL A 319 -34.85 13.31 -43.22
N ILE A 320 -35.68 12.41 -42.72
CA ILE A 320 -37.07 12.68 -42.34
C ILE A 320 -37.22 12.47 -40.83
N GLU A 321 -37.92 13.39 -40.17
CA GLU A 321 -38.34 13.23 -38.78
C GLU A 321 -39.71 12.53 -38.74
N LYS A 322 -39.81 11.45 -38.00
CA LYS A 322 -41.04 10.71 -37.78
C LYS A 322 -41.43 10.75 -36.31
N GLY A 323 -42.67 11.17 -36.03
CA GLY A 323 -43.25 11.09 -34.72
C GLY A 323 -43.39 9.64 -34.24
N HIS A 324 -43.20 9.41 -32.95
CA HIS A 324 -43.42 8.12 -32.30
C HIS A 324 -44.92 7.90 -32.00
N SER A 325 -45.31 6.65 -31.99
CA SER A 325 -46.54 6.24 -31.29
C SER A 325 -46.20 6.19 -29.77
N GLU A 326 -47.21 6.22 -28.91
CA GLU A 326 -47.03 6.13 -27.46
C GLU A 326 -46.20 4.88 -27.06
N GLN A 327 -46.45 3.75 -27.70
CA GLN A 327 -45.66 2.54 -27.51
C GLN A 327 -44.20 2.69 -27.95
N GLU A 328 -43.94 3.33 -29.09
CA GLU A 328 -42.59 3.60 -29.59
C GLU A 328 -41.88 4.59 -28.67
N ALA A 329 -42.58 5.60 -28.12
CA ALA A 329 -42.00 6.55 -27.15
C ALA A 329 -41.66 5.88 -25.82
N CYS A 330 -42.53 5.02 -25.28
CA CYS A 330 -42.26 4.21 -24.11
C CYS A 330 -41.05 3.27 -24.33
N PHE A 331 -41.00 2.61 -25.47
CA PHE A 331 -39.86 1.75 -25.84
C PHE A 331 -38.58 2.55 -25.99
N GLY A 332 -38.61 3.71 -26.61
CA GLY A 332 -37.46 4.62 -26.78
C GLY A 332 -36.92 5.09 -25.43
N ARG A 333 -37.80 5.49 -24.52
CA ARG A 333 -37.45 5.90 -23.15
C ARG A 333 -36.76 4.75 -22.37
N GLU A 334 -37.29 3.55 -22.43
CA GLU A 334 -36.70 2.38 -21.78
C GLU A 334 -35.37 1.97 -22.40
N ALA A 335 -35.27 1.99 -23.73
CA ALA A 335 -34.03 1.72 -24.45
C ALA A 335 -32.95 2.74 -24.10
N PHE A 336 -33.33 4.01 -23.99
CA PHE A 336 -32.41 5.06 -23.58
C PHE A 336 -31.93 4.89 -22.15
N SER A 337 -32.83 4.57 -21.21
CA SER A 337 -32.47 4.30 -19.80
C SER A 337 -31.50 3.11 -19.68
N LYS A 338 -31.75 2.03 -20.42
CA LYS A 338 -30.85 0.85 -20.47
C LYS A 338 -29.47 1.21 -21.02
N ALA A 339 -29.45 1.98 -22.10
CA ALA A 339 -28.21 2.38 -22.77
C ALA A 339 -27.37 3.36 -21.92
N LEU A 340 -28.02 4.32 -21.23
CA LEU A 340 -27.35 5.21 -20.28
C LEU A 340 -26.61 4.40 -19.21
N TYR A 341 -27.28 3.41 -18.63
CA TYR A 341 -26.66 2.59 -17.57
C TYR A 341 -25.54 1.70 -18.10
N GLU A 342 -25.74 1.05 -19.24
CA GLU A 342 -24.73 0.20 -19.87
C GLU A 342 -23.46 1.00 -20.21
N ARG A 343 -23.62 2.19 -20.79
CA ARG A 343 -22.49 3.07 -21.14
C ARG A 343 -21.82 3.66 -19.91
N LEU A 344 -22.59 4.02 -18.88
CA LEU A 344 -22.04 4.43 -17.60
C LEU A 344 -21.17 3.33 -16.99
N PHE A 345 -21.69 2.10 -16.95
CA PHE A 345 -20.92 0.95 -16.42
C PHE A 345 -19.66 0.69 -17.25
N GLY A 346 -19.78 0.71 -18.57
CA GLY A 346 -18.63 0.57 -19.49
C GLY A 346 -17.59 1.69 -19.30
N TRP A 347 -18.05 2.93 -19.14
CA TRP A 347 -17.17 4.07 -18.87
C TRP A 347 -16.44 3.94 -17.53
N ILE A 348 -17.14 3.51 -16.46
CA ILE A 348 -16.53 3.25 -15.15
C ILE A 348 -15.43 2.17 -15.27
N VAL A 349 -15.73 1.05 -15.97
CA VAL A 349 -14.72 0.00 -16.22
C VAL A 349 -13.54 0.54 -17.03
N GLY A 350 -13.82 1.30 -18.09
CA GLY A 350 -12.79 1.94 -18.91
C GLY A 350 -11.90 2.89 -18.11
N ARG A 351 -12.49 3.67 -17.20
CA ARG A 351 -11.76 4.58 -16.33
C ARG A 351 -10.90 3.82 -15.32
N ILE A 352 -11.42 2.74 -14.72
CA ILE A 352 -10.63 1.85 -13.86
C ILE A 352 -9.45 1.28 -14.67
N ASN A 353 -9.69 0.75 -15.88
CA ASN A 353 -8.65 0.21 -16.74
C ASN A 353 -7.58 1.25 -17.07
N SER A 354 -7.96 2.50 -17.38
CA SER A 354 -6.99 3.57 -17.68
C SER A 354 -6.02 3.87 -16.52
N VAL A 355 -6.42 3.53 -15.29
CA VAL A 355 -5.58 3.70 -14.09
C VAL A 355 -4.70 2.48 -13.82
N ILE A 356 -5.24 1.28 -14.02
CA ILE A 356 -4.52 0.03 -13.74
C ILE A 356 -3.71 -0.50 -14.92
N GLU A 357 -3.96 0.00 -16.14
CA GLU A 357 -3.24 -0.44 -17.33
C GLU A 357 -1.78 -0.01 -17.29
N VAL A 358 -0.92 -0.90 -17.72
CA VAL A 358 0.53 -0.65 -17.78
C VAL A 358 0.83 0.38 -18.86
N LYS A 359 1.18 1.59 -18.46
CA LYS A 359 1.62 2.65 -19.37
C LYS A 359 3.07 2.39 -19.77
N ASP A 360 3.37 2.57 -21.06
CA ASP A 360 4.74 2.50 -21.61
C ASP A 360 5.46 1.16 -21.43
N TYR A 361 4.71 0.04 -21.43
CA TYR A 361 5.34 -1.27 -21.38
C TYR A 361 6.19 -1.55 -22.62
N ASN A 362 7.50 -1.67 -22.41
CA ASN A 362 8.44 -2.08 -23.45
C ASN A 362 9.00 -3.48 -23.15
N PRO A 363 8.64 -4.52 -23.94
CA PRO A 363 9.11 -5.89 -23.73
C PRO A 363 10.62 -6.05 -23.71
N MET A 364 11.35 -5.19 -24.45
CA MET A 364 12.82 -5.20 -24.51
C MET A 364 13.47 -4.68 -23.21
N LEU A 365 12.81 -3.74 -22.53
CA LEU A 365 13.30 -3.13 -21.26
C LEU A 365 12.76 -3.86 -20.02
N HIS A 366 11.51 -4.31 -20.07
CA HIS A 366 10.80 -4.84 -18.90
C HIS A 366 10.71 -6.39 -18.89
N GLY A 367 11.20 -7.07 -19.95
CA GLY A 367 11.09 -8.52 -20.10
C GLY A 367 9.69 -8.97 -20.54
N LYS A 368 9.43 -10.28 -20.52
CA LYS A 368 8.12 -10.83 -20.87
C LYS A 368 7.14 -10.51 -19.73
N ASN A 369 6.03 -9.85 -20.06
CA ASN A 369 4.92 -9.65 -19.15
C ASN A 369 4.12 -10.96 -19.06
N THR A 370 3.94 -11.48 -17.85
CA THR A 370 3.14 -12.67 -17.60
C THR A 370 1.84 -12.30 -16.90
N VAL A 371 0.81 -13.12 -17.08
CA VAL A 371 -0.54 -12.80 -16.65
C VAL A 371 -1.12 -13.88 -15.75
N ILE A 372 -1.81 -13.46 -14.69
CA ILE A 372 -2.78 -14.30 -13.99
C ILE A 372 -4.18 -13.75 -14.27
N GLY A 373 -5.00 -14.52 -14.98
CA GLY A 373 -6.40 -14.21 -15.21
C GLY A 373 -7.28 -14.72 -14.07
N VAL A 374 -8.27 -13.96 -13.65
CA VAL A 374 -9.30 -14.41 -12.70
C VAL A 374 -10.66 -14.20 -13.32
N LEU A 375 -11.39 -15.28 -13.56
CA LEU A 375 -12.75 -15.27 -14.09
C LEU A 375 -13.77 -15.42 -12.98
N ASP A 376 -14.59 -14.39 -12.78
CA ASP A 376 -15.75 -14.37 -11.89
C ASP A 376 -16.96 -14.02 -12.75
N ILE A 377 -17.67 -15.04 -13.19
CA ILE A 377 -18.84 -14.90 -14.07
C ILE A 377 -20.10 -15.42 -13.37
N TYR A 378 -21.25 -14.97 -13.84
CA TYR A 378 -22.53 -15.47 -13.32
C TYR A 378 -22.58 -16.99 -13.41
N GLY A 379 -23.25 -17.63 -12.43
CA GLY A 379 -23.49 -19.08 -12.46
C GLY A 379 -24.68 -19.44 -13.32
N PHE A 380 -24.85 -20.74 -13.54
CA PHE A 380 -26.02 -21.26 -14.21
C PHE A 380 -27.29 -20.86 -13.44
N GLU A 381 -28.34 -20.45 -14.17
CA GLU A 381 -29.59 -19.96 -13.58
C GLU A 381 -30.79 -20.77 -14.06
N ILE A 382 -31.58 -21.24 -13.12
CA ILE A 382 -32.89 -21.87 -13.36
C ILE A 382 -33.87 -21.15 -12.46
N PHE A 383 -34.75 -20.36 -13.05
CA PHE A 383 -35.86 -19.67 -12.37
C PHE A 383 -37.19 -20.26 -12.80
N ASP A 384 -38.26 -19.89 -12.13
CA ASP A 384 -39.61 -20.24 -12.54
C ASP A 384 -39.98 -19.59 -13.88
N ASN A 385 -39.46 -18.38 -14.13
CA ASN A 385 -39.56 -17.68 -15.41
C ASN A 385 -38.19 -17.31 -15.92
N ASN A 386 -37.72 -17.95 -16.99
CA ASN A 386 -36.44 -17.68 -17.64
C ASN A 386 -36.66 -16.97 -18.98
N SER A 387 -35.97 -15.85 -19.16
CA SER A 387 -36.05 -15.06 -20.38
C SER A 387 -34.76 -15.08 -21.15
N PHE A 388 -34.58 -14.16 -22.11
CA PHE A 388 -33.42 -14.01 -22.95
C PHE A 388 -32.10 -13.88 -22.15
N GLU A 389 -32.11 -13.17 -21.04
CA GLU A 389 -30.93 -12.99 -20.17
C GLU A 389 -30.46 -14.33 -19.61
N GLN A 390 -31.35 -15.16 -19.06
CA GLN A 390 -31.00 -16.49 -18.54
C GLN A 390 -30.55 -17.42 -19.67
N PHE A 391 -31.14 -17.30 -20.89
CA PHE A 391 -30.65 -18.03 -22.03
C PHE A 391 -29.19 -17.70 -22.37
N CYS A 392 -28.85 -16.43 -22.41
CA CYS A 392 -27.46 -15.99 -22.64
C CYS A 392 -26.52 -16.44 -21.52
N ILE A 393 -26.92 -16.27 -20.26
CA ILE A 393 -26.13 -16.69 -19.08
C ILE A 393 -25.87 -18.19 -19.13
N ASN A 394 -26.87 -18.99 -19.42
CA ASN A 394 -26.75 -20.45 -19.47
C ASN A 394 -25.91 -20.92 -20.65
N TYR A 395 -26.02 -20.27 -21.82
CA TYR A 395 -25.10 -20.51 -22.94
C TYR A 395 -23.63 -20.25 -22.55
N CYS A 396 -23.34 -19.15 -21.85
CA CYS A 396 -21.99 -18.88 -21.37
C CYS A 396 -21.49 -20.00 -20.44
N ASN A 397 -22.32 -20.48 -19.52
CA ASN A 397 -21.96 -21.57 -18.63
C ASN A 397 -21.75 -22.89 -19.38
N GLU A 398 -22.51 -23.15 -20.45
CA GLU A 398 -22.28 -24.29 -21.35
C GLU A 398 -20.89 -24.23 -22.00
N LYS A 399 -20.49 -23.05 -22.50
CA LYS A 399 -19.16 -22.85 -23.10
C LYS A 399 -18.04 -23.04 -22.09
N LEU A 400 -18.20 -22.54 -20.87
CA LEU A 400 -17.20 -22.71 -19.82
C LEU A 400 -17.14 -24.14 -19.29
N GLN A 401 -18.25 -24.87 -19.27
CA GLN A 401 -18.25 -26.29 -18.95
C GLN A 401 -17.57 -27.11 -20.06
N GLN A 402 -17.82 -26.77 -21.31
CA GLN A 402 -17.15 -27.38 -22.45
C GLN A 402 -15.64 -27.15 -22.42
N LEU A 403 -15.20 -25.92 -22.07
CA LEU A 403 -13.78 -25.61 -21.89
C LEU A 403 -13.17 -26.46 -20.76
N PHE A 404 -13.88 -26.64 -19.64
CA PHE A 404 -13.42 -27.51 -18.57
C PHE A 404 -13.26 -28.96 -19.01
N ILE A 405 -14.25 -29.50 -19.74
CA ILE A 405 -14.22 -30.85 -20.27
C ILE A 405 -13.00 -31.00 -21.21
N GLU A 406 -12.79 -30.06 -22.10
CA GLU A 406 -11.67 -30.03 -23.04
C GLU A 406 -10.31 -30.00 -22.34
N LEU A 407 -10.12 -29.04 -21.41
CA LEU A 407 -8.81 -28.79 -20.81
C LEU A 407 -8.45 -29.74 -19.67
N ILE A 408 -9.46 -30.28 -18.95
CA ILE A 408 -9.21 -31.14 -17.79
C ILE A 408 -9.44 -32.62 -18.11
N LEU A 409 -10.53 -32.97 -18.81
CA LEU A 409 -10.87 -34.37 -19.03
C LEU A 409 -10.23 -34.91 -20.32
N ARG A 410 -10.33 -34.19 -21.42
CA ARG A 410 -9.82 -34.63 -22.71
C ARG A 410 -8.29 -34.53 -22.79
N GLN A 411 -7.74 -33.36 -22.54
CA GLN A 411 -6.27 -33.15 -22.66
C GLN A 411 -5.48 -34.05 -21.70
N GLU A 412 -6.04 -34.38 -20.53
CA GLU A 412 -5.40 -35.28 -19.59
C GLU A 412 -5.28 -36.71 -20.16
N GLN A 413 -6.34 -37.23 -20.77
CA GLN A 413 -6.33 -38.56 -21.39
C GLN A 413 -5.40 -38.60 -22.60
N GLU A 414 -5.41 -37.56 -23.45
CA GLU A 414 -4.48 -37.42 -24.55
C GLU A 414 -3.01 -37.33 -24.12
N GLU A 415 -2.74 -36.76 -22.92
CA GLU A 415 -1.40 -36.71 -22.35
C GLU A 415 -0.89 -38.10 -21.97
N TYR A 416 -1.77 -38.94 -21.40
CA TYR A 416 -1.38 -40.32 -21.09
C TYR A 416 -0.98 -41.11 -22.31
N GLU A 417 -1.74 -40.97 -23.39
CA GLU A 417 -1.44 -41.59 -24.69
C GLU A 417 -0.11 -41.08 -25.26
N ARG A 418 0.10 -39.76 -25.22
CA ARG A 418 1.33 -39.13 -25.74
C ARG A 418 2.57 -39.53 -24.93
N GLU A 419 2.44 -39.71 -23.65
CA GLU A 419 3.51 -40.16 -22.77
C GLU A 419 3.71 -41.67 -22.80
N GLY A 420 2.92 -42.41 -23.56
CA GLY A 420 3.03 -43.87 -23.69
C GLY A 420 2.59 -44.64 -22.44
N VAL A 421 1.75 -44.02 -21.63
CA VAL A 421 1.19 -44.65 -20.41
C VAL A 421 -0.01 -45.50 -20.83
N ALA A 422 -0.07 -46.76 -20.38
CA ALA A 422 -1.23 -47.62 -20.60
C ALA A 422 -2.49 -47.00 -19.97
N TRP A 423 -3.46 -46.62 -20.79
CA TRP A 423 -4.65 -45.91 -20.41
C TRP A 423 -5.90 -46.52 -21.03
N GLN A 424 -6.94 -46.76 -20.22
CA GLN A 424 -8.26 -47.12 -20.70
C GLN A 424 -9.12 -45.85 -20.75
N HIS A 425 -9.56 -45.46 -21.94
CA HIS A 425 -10.34 -44.24 -22.13
C HIS A 425 -11.63 -44.30 -21.31
N ILE A 426 -11.88 -43.20 -20.56
CA ILE A 426 -13.08 -43.02 -19.77
C ILE A 426 -14.04 -42.14 -20.55
N GLU A 427 -15.23 -42.66 -20.77
CA GLU A 427 -16.32 -41.90 -21.38
C GLU A 427 -16.88 -40.86 -20.42
N TYR A 428 -17.11 -39.66 -20.93
CA TYR A 428 -17.78 -38.57 -20.23
C TYR A 428 -18.80 -37.90 -21.18
N PHE A 429 -19.81 -37.27 -20.63
CA PHE A 429 -20.77 -36.52 -21.43
C PHE A 429 -20.10 -35.26 -21.97
N ASN A 430 -19.99 -35.17 -23.30
CA ASN A 430 -19.50 -33.98 -23.97
C ASN A 430 -20.69 -33.07 -24.35
N ASN A 431 -20.78 -31.89 -23.72
CA ASN A 431 -21.85 -30.94 -23.95
C ASN A 431 -21.71 -30.11 -25.24
N GLN A 432 -20.78 -30.47 -26.14
CA GLN A 432 -20.60 -29.81 -27.45
C GLN A 432 -21.88 -29.75 -28.25
N ILE A 433 -22.70 -30.83 -28.17
CA ILE A 433 -23.97 -30.90 -28.87
C ILE A 433 -24.96 -29.81 -28.39
N ILE A 434 -24.91 -29.43 -27.11
CA ILE A 434 -25.75 -28.35 -26.55
C ILE A 434 -25.18 -26.98 -26.96
N VAL A 435 -23.88 -26.85 -26.93
CA VAL A 435 -23.19 -25.63 -27.40
C VAL A 435 -23.51 -25.36 -28.85
N ASP A 436 -23.47 -26.39 -29.70
CA ASP A 436 -23.77 -26.29 -31.14
C ASP A 436 -25.23 -25.94 -31.37
N LEU A 437 -26.16 -26.52 -30.59
CA LEU A 437 -27.59 -26.16 -30.62
C LEU A 437 -27.79 -24.63 -30.47
N VAL A 438 -26.99 -23.99 -29.62
CA VAL A 438 -27.14 -22.56 -29.36
C VAL A 438 -26.38 -21.72 -30.38
N GLU A 439 -25.08 -22.04 -30.65
CA GLU A 439 -24.18 -21.12 -31.33
C GLU A 439 -23.84 -21.48 -32.77
N GLN A 440 -24.23 -22.69 -33.27
CA GLN A 440 -23.83 -23.13 -34.60
C GLN A 440 -24.30 -22.13 -35.68
N ASN A 441 -23.37 -21.69 -36.50
CA ASN A 441 -23.71 -20.75 -37.58
C ASN A 441 -24.79 -21.30 -38.50
N HIS A 442 -25.79 -20.49 -38.80
CA HIS A 442 -26.95 -20.77 -39.63
C HIS A 442 -27.92 -21.85 -39.11
N LYS A 443 -27.57 -22.60 -38.05
CA LYS A 443 -28.41 -23.68 -37.53
C LYS A 443 -28.77 -23.52 -36.05
N GLY A 444 -27.93 -22.84 -35.29
CA GLY A 444 -28.15 -22.62 -33.87
C GLY A 444 -29.22 -21.58 -33.56
N ILE A 445 -29.73 -21.62 -32.35
CA ILE A 445 -30.80 -20.75 -31.86
C ILE A 445 -30.44 -19.27 -32.00
N LEU A 446 -29.18 -18.87 -31.69
CA LEU A 446 -28.73 -17.48 -31.84
C LEU A 446 -28.81 -17.01 -33.29
N SER A 447 -28.43 -17.87 -34.25
CA SER A 447 -28.54 -17.52 -35.68
C SER A 447 -30.01 -17.38 -36.14
N MET A 448 -30.91 -18.17 -35.58
CA MET A 448 -32.36 -18.07 -35.88
C MET A 448 -32.95 -16.78 -35.31
N LEU A 449 -32.56 -16.37 -34.10
CA LEU A 449 -32.95 -15.13 -33.48
C LEU A 449 -32.46 -13.94 -34.30
N ASP A 450 -31.22 -13.98 -34.77
CA ASP A 450 -30.61 -12.92 -35.61
C ASP A 450 -31.34 -12.83 -36.96
N GLU A 451 -31.63 -13.95 -37.60
CA GLU A 451 -32.41 -14.03 -38.84
C GLU A 451 -33.78 -13.40 -38.66
N ALA A 452 -34.47 -13.73 -37.55
CA ALA A 452 -35.78 -13.17 -37.21
C ALA A 452 -35.71 -11.65 -36.99
N CYS A 453 -34.65 -11.17 -36.29
CA CYS A 453 -34.43 -9.75 -36.08
C CYS A 453 -34.18 -8.97 -37.37
N LEU A 454 -33.50 -9.58 -38.38
CA LEU A 454 -33.16 -8.96 -39.64
C LEU A 454 -34.29 -8.98 -40.67
N SER A 455 -35.32 -9.81 -40.45
CA SER A 455 -36.44 -10.02 -41.42
C SER A 455 -37.46 -8.89 -41.47
N GLY A 456 -37.21 -7.75 -40.87
CA GLY A 456 -37.95 -6.48 -41.09
C GLY A 456 -39.45 -6.52 -40.64
N GLY A 457 -39.69 -6.38 -39.33
CA GLY A 457 -40.96 -5.87 -38.78
C GLY A 457 -42.21 -6.77 -38.78
N ARG A 458 -42.14 -7.96 -39.40
CA ARG A 458 -43.30 -8.88 -39.50
C ARG A 458 -43.11 -10.18 -38.69
N VAL A 459 -41.92 -10.40 -38.14
CA VAL A 459 -41.64 -11.61 -37.38
C VAL A 459 -41.89 -11.34 -35.89
N THR A 460 -42.85 -12.04 -35.30
CA THR A 460 -43.13 -12.02 -33.87
C THR A 460 -42.36 -13.11 -33.15
N ASP A 461 -42.23 -13.02 -31.81
CA ASP A 461 -41.62 -14.05 -30.98
C ASP A 461 -42.22 -15.44 -31.21
N THR A 462 -43.55 -15.50 -31.43
CA THR A 462 -44.28 -16.75 -31.72
C THR A 462 -43.87 -17.36 -33.07
N VAL A 463 -43.71 -16.54 -34.12
CA VAL A 463 -43.22 -16.98 -35.43
C VAL A 463 -41.78 -17.46 -35.36
N CYS A 464 -40.97 -16.79 -34.58
CA CYS A 464 -39.60 -17.21 -34.30
C CYS A 464 -39.55 -18.58 -33.62
N LEU A 465 -40.39 -18.78 -32.57
CA LEU A 465 -40.53 -20.08 -31.89
C LEU A 465 -40.99 -21.18 -32.84
N ASP A 466 -41.98 -20.93 -33.69
CA ASP A 466 -42.40 -21.90 -34.71
C ASP A 466 -41.31 -22.30 -35.70
N SER A 467 -40.47 -21.34 -36.08
CA SER A 467 -39.28 -21.60 -36.90
C SER A 467 -38.26 -22.46 -36.14
N MET A 468 -38.01 -22.18 -34.89
CA MET A 468 -37.13 -22.98 -34.02
C MET A 468 -37.67 -24.41 -33.90
N SER A 469 -38.96 -24.56 -33.58
CA SER A 469 -39.65 -25.85 -33.47
C SER A 469 -39.50 -26.70 -34.75
N SER A 470 -39.60 -26.06 -35.92
CA SER A 470 -39.50 -26.76 -37.20
C SER A 470 -38.09 -27.19 -37.53
N ARG A 471 -37.10 -26.35 -37.28
CA ARG A 471 -35.67 -26.61 -37.58
C ARG A 471 -34.98 -27.53 -36.56
N LEU A 472 -35.41 -27.51 -35.28
CA LEU A 472 -34.82 -28.25 -34.20
C LEU A 472 -35.62 -29.46 -33.74
N ALA A 473 -36.67 -29.84 -34.45
CA ALA A 473 -37.61 -30.91 -34.06
C ALA A 473 -36.92 -32.26 -33.73
N GLN A 474 -35.81 -32.57 -34.34
CA GLN A 474 -35.08 -33.82 -34.12
C GLN A 474 -33.91 -33.70 -33.16
N HIS A 475 -33.65 -32.49 -32.59
CA HIS A 475 -32.53 -32.30 -31.72
C HIS A 475 -32.80 -32.85 -30.32
N PRO A 476 -31.98 -33.75 -29.74
CA PRO A 476 -32.28 -34.45 -28.49
C PRO A 476 -32.35 -33.55 -27.28
N HIS A 477 -31.71 -32.36 -27.33
CA HIS A 477 -31.64 -31.38 -26.28
C HIS A 477 -32.63 -30.21 -26.43
N TYR A 478 -33.48 -30.19 -27.47
CA TYR A 478 -34.48 -29.17 -27.67
C TYR A 478 -35.90 -29.78 -27.64
N THR A 479 -36.85 -29.12 -27.01
CA THR A 479 -38.26 -29.43 -27.09
C THR A 479 -39.14 -28.23 -26.81
N ASP A 480 -40.36 -28.26 -27.24
CA ASP A 480 -41.39 -27.29 -26.94
C ASP A 480 -42.78 -27.94 -26.84
N ARG A 481 -43.79 -27.14 -26.55
CA ARG A 481 -45.16 -27.64 -26.41
C ARG A 481 -45.73 -28.24 -27.70
N LYS A 482 -45.27 -27.82 -28.87
CA LYS A 482 -45.71 -28.35 -30.18
C LYS A 482 -45.12 -29.73 -30.44
N LEU A 483 -43.84 -29.93 -30.10
CA LEU A 483 -43.14 -31.21 -30.23
C LEU A 483 -43.53 -32.23 -29.14
N THR A 484 -43.84 -31.73 -27.92
CA THR A 484 -44.31 -32.59 -26.81
C THR A 484 -45.64 -32.13 -26.25
N PRO A 485 -46.75 -32.44 -26.92
CA PRO A 485 -48.12 -32.01 -26.51
C PRO A 485 -48.56 -32.50 -25.15
N ALA A 486 -48.00 -33.59 -24.67
CA ALA A 486 -48.27 -34.15 -23.36
C ALA A 486 -47.69 -33.36 -22.17
N ASP A 487 -46.61 -32.62 -22.40
CA ASP A 487 -45.95 -31.86 -21.34
C ASP A 487 -46.69 -30.53 -21.07
N LYS A 488 -47.48 -30.52 -20.01
CA LYS A 488 -48.26 -29.35 -19.60
C LYS A 488 -47.45 -28.29 -18.82
N THR A 489 -46.19 -28.53 -18.56
CA THR A 489 -45.32 -27.58 -17.88
C THR A 489 -44.84 -26.45 -18.79
N MET A 490 -45.03 -26.59 -20.12
CA MET A 490 -44.74 -25.55 -21.12
C MET A 490 -46.03 -24.98 -21.68
N GLU A 491 -46.11 -23.66 -21.82
CA GLU A 491 -47.24 -22.99 -22.51
C GLU A 491 -47.02 -23.02 -24.03
N PHE A 492 -48.17 -23.24 -24.74
CA PHE A 492 -48.15 -23.31 -26.20
C PHE A 492 -47.80 -21.94 -26.81
N GLN A 493 -46.93 -21.91 -27.85
CA GLN A 493 -46.44 -20.71 -28.54
C GLN A 493 -45.73 -19.69 -27.66
N LYS A 494 -45.34 -20.08 -26.47
CA LYS A 494 -44.64 -19.20 -25.52
C LYS A 494 -43.35 -19.80 -25.00
N HIS A 495 -43.31 -21.09 -24.74
CA HIS A 495 -42.21 -21.73 -24.08
C HIS A 495 -41.46 -22.71 -24.98
N PHE A 496 -40.14 -22.74 -24.87
CA PHE A 496 -39.27 -23.82 -25.32
C PHE A 496 -38.37 -24.28 -24.18
N ARG A 497 -37.89 -25.52 -24.27
CA ARG A 497 -37.00 -26.10 -23.26
C ARG A 497 -35.74 -26.61 -23.91
N ILE A 498 -34.63 -26.32 -23.24
CA ILE A 498 -33.33 -26.88 -23.53
C ILE A 498 -32.90 -27.78 -22.37
N ARG A 499 -32.45 -29.00 -22.71
CA ARG A 499 -31.79 -29.91 -21.78
C ARG A 499 -30.32 -29.56 -21.71
N HIS A 500 -30.00 -28.69 -20.78
CA HIS A 500 -28.63 -28.28 -20.54
C HIS A 500 -27.83 -29.34 -19.76
N TYR A 501 -26.51 -29.19 -19.66
CA TYR A 501 -25.70 -30.05 -18.80
C TYR A 501 -26.15 -29.98 -17.33
N ALA A 502 -26.61 -28.81 -16.88
CA ALA A 502 -27.07 -28.56 -15.51
C ALA A 502 -28.53 -28.95 -15.26
N GLY A 503 -29.24 -29.37 -16.26
CA GLY A 503 -30.64 -29.75 -16.17
C GLY A 503 -31.55 -29.09 -17.19
N ASP A 504 -32.82 -29.39 -17.14
CA ASP A 504 -33.82 -28.88 -18.05
C ASP A 504 -34.24 -27.47 -17.68
N VAL A 505 -34.14 -26.55 -18.63
CA VAL A 505 -34.56 -25.15 -18.45
C VAL A 505 -35.62 -24.78 -19.49
N THR A 506 -36.73 -24.29 -18.99
CA THR A 506 -37.84 -23.78 -19.82
C THR A 506 -37.70 -22.27 -19.96
N TYR A 507 -37.65 -21.78 -21.19
CA TYR A 507 -37.54 -20.37 -21.50
C TYR A 507 -38.83 -19.83 -22.07
N SER A 508 -39.24 -18.63 -21.66
CA SER A 508 -40.30 -17.87 -22.34
C SER A 508 -39.68 -17.05 -23.46
N VAL A 509 -40.20 -17.25 -24.69
CA VAL A 509 -39.74 -16.50 -25.87
C VAL A 509 -40.20 -15.04 -25.90
N GLU A 510 -41.13 -14.68 -24.99
CA GLU A 510 -41.70 -13.32 -24.92
C GLU A 510 -40.61 -12.26 -24.73
N GLY A 511 -40.57 -11.29 -25.66
CA GLY A 511 -39.58 -10.20 -25.67
C GLY A 511 -38.20 -10.59 -26.16
N PHE A 512 -37.96 -11.84 -26.61
CA PHE A 512 -36.66 -12.26 -27.10
C PHE A 512 -36.16 -11.43 -28.29
N LEU A 513 -37.02 -11.20 -29.27
CA LEU A 513 -36.63 -10.42 -30.45
C LEU A 513 -36.32 -8.96 -30.11
N ASP A 514 -37.13 -8.35 -29.26
CA ASP A 514 -36.93 -6.94 -28.84
C ASP A 514 -35.65 -6.77 -27.99
N LYS A 515 -35.41 -7.72 -27.08
CA LYS A 515 -34.16 -7.74 -26.31
C LYS A 515 -32.93 -8.03 -27.16
N ASN A 516 -33.08 -8.88 -28.21
CA ASN A 516 -32.00 -9.21 -29.15
C ASN A 516 -31.73 -8.08 -30.14
N LYS A 517 -32.73 -7.39 -30.63
CA LYS A 517 -32.56 -6.21 -31.49
C LYS A 517 -31.82 -5.10 -30.82
N ASP A 518 -32.06 -4.89 -29.52
CA ASP A 518 -31.41 -3.88 -28.67
C ASP A 518 -31.32 -2.50 -29.35
N LEU A 519 -32.41 -2.07 -29.97
CA LEU A 519 -32.45 -0.87 -30.77
C LEU A 519 -32.40 0.38 -29.89
N LEU A 520 -31.46 1.25 -30.19
CA LEU A 520 -31.38 2.60 -29.64
C LEU A 520 -31.37 3.60 -30.78
N PHE A 521 -32.32 4.57 -30.76
CA PHE A 521 -32.39 5.61 -31.76
C PHE A 521 -31.18 6.51 -31.75
N GLN A 522 -30.71 6.91 -32.94
CA GLN A 522 -29.52 7.76 -33.10
C GLN A 522 -29.70 9.13 -32.46
N ASP A 523 -30.95 9.57 -32.33
CA ASP A 523 -31.28 10.87 -31.73
C ASP A 523 -30.85 10.94 -30.25
N PHE A 524 -31.03 9.86 -29.47
CA PHE A 524 -30.52 9.78 -28.09
C PHE A 524 -29.00 9.80 -28.03
N LYS A 525 -28.34 9.11 -28.96
CA LYS A 525 -26.86 9.10 -29.02
C LYS A 525 -26.33 10.50 -29.34
N ARG A 526 -26.97 11.20 -30.30
CA ARG A 526 -26.62 12.58 -30.67
C ARG A 526 -26.91 13.55 -29.55
N LEU A 527 -28.03 13.37 -28.83
CA LEU A 527 -28.38 14.18 -27.67
C LEU A 527 -27.27 14.16 -26.63
N MET A 528 -26.79 12.96 -26.28
CA MET A 528 -25.73 12.78 -25.26
C MET A 528 -24.36 13.25 -25.76
N PHE A 529 -24.00 13.00 -27.01
CA PHE A 529 -22.76 13.49 -27.61
C PHE A 529 -22.67 15.02 -27.61
N ASN A 530 -23.80 15.69 -27.80
CA ASN A 530 -23.91 17.17 -27.81
C ASN A 530 -24.01 17.77 -26.39
N SER A 531 -24.04 16.94 -25.35
CA SER A 531 -23.98 17.41 -23.97
C SER A 531 -22.70 18.21 -23.70
N THR A 532 -22.80 19.25 -22.89
CA THR A 532 -21.63 20.01 -22.42
C THR A 532 -20.88 19.29 -21.29
N ASN A 533 -21.45 18.24 -20.72
CA ASN A 533 -20.78 17.42 -19.73
C ASN A 533 -19.76 16.50 -20.44
N PRO A 534 -18.45 16.62 -20.09
CA PRO A 534 -17.39 15.87 -20.77
C PRO A 534 -17.51 14.35 -20.58
N VAL A 535 -17.99 13.89 -19.41
CA VAL A 535 -18.17 12.47 -19.12
C VAL A 535 -19.28 11.89 -20.01
N LEU A 536 -20.41 12.57 -20.12
CA LEU A 536 -21.50 12.14 -21.00
C LEU A 536 -21.04 12.08 -22.45
N LYS A 537 -20.34 13.12 -22.91
CA LYS A 537 -19.83 13.16 -24.29
C LYS A 537 -18.87 12.02 -24.57
N ASP A 538 -17.96 11.70 -23.64
CA ASP A 538 -17.00 10.61 -23.75
C ASP A 538 -17.70 9.24 -23.80
N MET A 539 -18.82 9.07 -23.10
CA MET A 539 -19.62 7.85 -23.13
C MET A 539 -20.33 7.60 -24.47
N TRP A 540 -20.49 8.62 -25.31
CA TRP A 540 -21.31 8.57 -26.55
C TRP A 540 -20.58 8.99 -27.83
N PRO A 541 -19.39 8.44 -28.15
CA PRO A 541 -18.60 8.85 -29.30
C PRO A 541 -19.34 8.58 -30.65
N ASP A 542 -20.19 7.56 -30.69
CA ASP A 542 -21.00 7.20 -31.86
C ASP A 542 -22.18 8.16 -32.11
N GLY A 543 -22.48 9.06 -31.20
CA GLY A 543 -23.44 10.15 -31.42
C GLY A 543 -22.97 11.25 -32.39
N GLY A 544 -21.64 11.34 -32.61
CA GLY A 544 -21.03 12.21 -33.59
C GLY A 544 -21.20 11.76 -35.05
N LEU A 545 -21.61 10.52 -35.29
CA LEU A 545 -21.80 9.96 -36.64
C LEU A 545 -23.04 10.54 -37.28
N SER A 546 -22.95 10.85 -38.60
CA SER A 546 -24.10 11.23 -39.41
C SER A 546 -25.06 10.03 -39.52
N ILE A 547 -26.36 10.31 -39.64
CA ILE A 547 -27.38 9.25 -39.75
C ILE A 547 -27.17 8.40 -41.01
N THR A 548 -26.54 8.96 -42.03
CA THR A 548 -26.20 8.28 -43.29
C THR A 548 -24.99 7.37 -43.16
N GLU A 549 -24.13 7.59 -42.14
CA GLU A 549 -22.96 6.79 -41.87
C GLU A 549 -23.25 5.65 -40.87
N VAL A 550 -24.41 5.70 -40.22
CA VAL A 550 -24.81 4.62 -39.30
C VAL A 550 -25.05 3.33 -40.06
N THR A 551 -24.43 2.26 -39.58
CA THR A 551 -24.56 0.92 -40.18
C THR A 551 -26.04 0.52 -40.31
N LYS A 552 -26.50 0.20 -41.50
CA LYS A 552 -27.89 -0.18 -41.78
C LYS A 552 -28.32 -1.48 -41.08
N ARG A 553 -27.37 -2.32 -40.68
CA ARG A 553 -27.59 -3.60 -39.97
C ARG A 553 -26.65 -3.69 -38.76
N PRO A 554 -27.02 -3.12 -37.61
CA PRO A 554 -26.24 -3.27 -36.38
C PRO A 554 -26.24 -4.75 -35.98
N GLN A 555 -25.14 -5.18 -35.33
CA GLN A 555 -25.08 -6.51 -34.73
C GLN A 555 -26.12 -6.61 -33.59
N THR A 556 -26.72 -7.78 -33.46
CA THR A 556 -27.65 -8.05 -32.37
C THR A 556 -26.95 -8.26 -31.04
N ALA A 557 -27.68 -8.15 -29.95
CA ALA A 557 -27.15 -8.42 -28.60
C ALA A 557 -26.57 -9.84 -28.47
N ALA A 558 -27.30 -10.84 -29.03
CA ALA A 558 -26.85 -12.23 -29.04
C ALA A 558 -25.55 -12.44 -29.81
N SER A 559 -25.42 -11.83 -30.98
CA SER A 559 -24.21 -11.93 -31.80
C SER A 559 -23.02 -11.27 -31.11
N LEU A 560 -23.18 -10.08 -30.54
CA LEU A 560 -22.13 -9.39 -29.78
C LEU A 560 -21.70 -10.22 -28.57
N PHE A 561 -22.66 -10.79 -27.84
CA PHE A 561 -22.37 -11.63 -26.69
C PHE A 561 -21.67 -12.92 -27.09
N LYS A 562 -22.16 -13.64 -28.12
CA LYS A 562 -21.51 -14.83 -28.67
C LYS A 562 -20.04 -14.56 -28.99
N ASN A 563 -19.76 -13.49 -29.74
CA ASN A 563 -18.41 -13.12 -30.12
C ASN A 563 -17.53 -12.83 -28.89
N SER A 564 -18.06 -12.13 -27.89
CA SER A 564 -17.35 -11.84 -26.65
C SER A 564 -17.03 -13.11 -25.85
N ILE A 565 -17.95 -14.07 -25.76
CA ILE A 565 -17.74 -15.35 -25.08
C ILE A 565 -16.74 -16.24 -25.82
N VAL A 566 -16.82 -16.32 -27.16
CA VAL A 566 -15.83 -17.04 -27.95
C VAL A 566 -14.43 -16.47 -27.72
N ALA A 567 -14.26 -15.15 -27.80
CA ALA A 567 -12.99 -14.48 -27.53
C ALA A 567 -12.47 -14.72 -26.09
N LEU A 568 -13.38 -14.79 -25.11
CA LEU A 568 -13.02 -15.15 -23.72
C LEU A 568 -12.49 -16.59 -23.65
N VAL A 569 -13.21 -17.54 -24.26
CA VAL A 569 -12.81 -18.96 -24.26
C VAL A 569 -11.47 -19.14 -24.95
N ASP A 570 -11.23 -18.49 -26.11
CA ASP A 570 -9.95 -18.51 -26.81
C ASP A 570 -8.82 -17.94 -25.93
N LYS A 571 -9.10 -16.85 -25.20
CA LYS A 571 -8.14 -16.25 -24.27
C LYS A 571 -7.81 -17.16 -23.08
N LEU A 572 -8.79 -17.90 -22.58
CA LEU A 572 -8.61 -18.85 -21.47
C LEU A 572 -7.88 -20.12 -21.91
N SER A 573 -8.20 -20.64 -23.12
CA SER A 573 -7.59 -21.87 -23.64
C SER A 573 -6.08 -21.76 -23.88
N CYS A 574 -5.57 -20.53 -24.11
CA CYS A 574 -4.13 -20.26 -24.25
C CYS A 574 -3.38 -20.24 -22.90
N LYS A 575 -4.10 -20.24 -21.78
CA LYS A 575 -3.53 -20.14 -20.42
C LYS A 575 -3.57 -21.49 -19.71
N GLU A 576 -2.74 -21.63 -18.68
CA GLU A 576 -2.82 -22.80 -17.79
C GLU A 576 -3.97 -22.60 -16.79
N PRO A 577 -5.02 -23.42 -16.83
CA PRO A 577 -6.21 -23.20 -16.05
C PRO A 577 -6.10 -23.81 -14.66
N TYR A 578 -6.66 -23.11 -13.67
CA TYR A 578 -6.93 -23.55 -12.32
C TYR A 578 -8.41 -23.38 -12.04
N TYR A 579 -9.06 -24.37 -11.40
CA TYR A 579 -10.51 -24.36 -11.23
C TYR A 579 -10.91 -24.33 -9.77
N VAL A 580 -11.89 -23.47 -9.47
CA VAL A 580 -12.60 -23.44 -8.19
C VAL A 580 -14.09 -23.69 -8.47
N ARG A 581 -14.63 -24.75 -7.90
CA ARG A 581 -16.03 -25.15 -8.05
C ARG A 581 -16.76 -24.81 -6.77
N CYS A 582 -17.64 -23.82 -6.82
CA CYS A 582 -18.39 -23.37 -5.66
C CYS A 582 -19.75 -24.07 -5.59
N VAL A 583 -20.06 -24.61 -4.43
CA VAL A 583 -21.34 -25.33 -4.15
C VAL A 583 -22.13 -24.52 -3.13
N LYS A 584 -23.41 -24.35 -3.37
CA LYS A 584 -24.38 -23.72 -2.50
C LYS A 584 -25.06 -24.77 -1.62
N PRO A 585 -24.85 -24.79 -0.29
CA PRO A 585 -25.32 -25.88 0.55
C PRO A 585 -26.85 -25.86 0.84
N ASN A 586 -27.47 -24.67 0.75
CA ASN A 586 -28.94 -24.51 1.00
C ASN A 586 -29.43 -23.18 0.43
N GLU A 587 -30.78 -23.05 0.33
CA GLU A 587 -31.41 -21.78 -0.11
C GLU A 587 -31.64 -20.80 1.04
N MET A 588 -31.70 -21.29 2.28
CA MET A 588 -32.03 -20.50 3.46
C MET A 588 -30.87 -19.65 3.96
N LYS A 589 -29.70 -19.74 3.30
CA LYS A 589 -28.44 -19.09 3.73
C LYS A 589 -28.07 -19.46 5.17
N SER A 590 -28.44 -20.65 5.61
CA SER A 590 -28.10 -21.14 6.93
C SER A 590 -26.67 -21.66 6.98
N PRO A 591 -25.88 -21.27 7.99
CA PRO A 591 -24.49 -21.72 8.13
C PRO A 591 -24.39 -23.19 8.63
N VAL A 592 -25.49 -23.83 9.01
CA VAL A 592 -25.53 -25.19 9.56
C VAL A 592 -26.34 -26.16 8.73
N LEU A 593 -27.18 -25.66 7.84
CA LEU A 593 -28.06 -26.54 7.02
C LEU A 593 -27.26 -27.01 5.79
N PHE A 594 -27.30 -28.33 5.58
CA PHE A 594 -26.76 -28.96 4.37
C PHE A 594 -27.93 -29.70 3.66
N ASP A 595 -28.41 -29.15 2.56
CA ASP A 595 -29.42 -29.74 1.70
C ASP A 595 -28.75 -30.72 0.73
N ALA A 596 -28.87 -32.02 1.07
CA ALA A 596 -28.21 -33.09 0.32
C ALA A 596 -28.72 -33.17 -1.14
N ALA A 597 -30.03 -33.05 -1.37
CA ALA A 597 -30.61 -33.15 -2.72
C ALA A 597 -30.09 -32.02 -3.63
N ARG A 598 -30.03 -30.80 -3.09
CA ARG A 598 -29.52 -29.64 -3.81
C ARG A 598 -28.02 -29.74 -4.09
N CYS A 599 -27.26 -30.15 -3.10
CA CYS A 599 -25.81 -30.34 -3.29
C CYS A 599 -25.54 -31.47 -4.30
N GLN A 600 -26.26 -32.57 -4.21
CA GLN A 600 -26.16 -33.69 -5.16
C GLN A 600 -26.44 -33.26 -6.60
N HIS A 601 -27.46 -32.44 -6.81
CA HIS A 601 -27.77 -31.88 -8.11
C HIS A 601 -26.57 -31.03 -8.64
N GLN A 602 -25.98 -30.16 -7.79
CA GLN A 602 -24.83 -29.35 -8.14
C GLN A 602 -23.60 -30.22 -8.43
N VAL A 603 -23.33 -31.23 -7.62
CA VAL A 603 -22.22 -32.19 -7.83
C VAL A 603 -22.35 -32.89 -9.17
N ALA A 604 -23.57 -33.33 -9.51
CA ALA A 604 -23.86 -34.00 -10.77
C ALA A 604 -23.62 -33.08 -11.98
N TYR A 605 -24.24 -31.90 -12.01
CA TYR A 605 -24.10 -31.04 -13.21
C TYR A 605 -22.72 -30.36 -13.31
N LEU A 606 -22.04 -30.07 -12.21
CA LEU A 606 -20.65 -29.55 -12.28
C LEU A 606 -19.64 -30.61 -12.77
N GLY A 607 -20.10 -31.86 -12.94
CA GLY A 607 -19.26 -32.96 -13.38
C GLY A 607 -18.16 -33.31 -12.35
N LEU A 608 -18.47 -33.13 -11.05
CA LEU A 608 -17.45 -33.34 -10.03
C LEU A 608 -17.14 -34.82 -9.82
N LEU A 609 -18.17 -35.66 -9.87
CA LEU A 609 -17.99 -37.10 -9.73
C LEU A 609 -17.22 -37.69 -10.94
N GLU A 610 -17.53 -37.25 -12.15
CA GLU A 610 -16.81 -37.64 -13.37
C GLU A 610 -15.34 -37.21 -13.29
N ASN A 611 -15.07 -36.02 -12.79
CA ASN A 611 -13.70 -35.54 -12.55
C ASN A 611 -12.96 -36.45 -11.56
N VAL A 612 -13.61 -36.86 -10.45
CA VAL A 612 -13.02 -37.81 -9.49
C VAL A 612 -12.74 -39.15 -10.18
N ARG A 613 -13.67 -39.65 -11.00
CA ARG A 613 -13.49 -40.91 -11.74
C ARG A 613 -12.30 -40.87 -12.68
N VAL A 614 -12.17 -39.80 -13.49
CA VAL A 614 -11.03 -39.63 -14.41
C VAL A 614 -9.73 -39.50 -13.62
N ARG A 615 -9.71 -38.70 -12.56
CA ARG A 615 -8.51 -38.52 -11.71
C ARG A 615 -8.09 -39.79 -10.97
N ARG A 616 -9.05 -40.58 -10.50
CA ARG A 616 -8.77 -41.84 -9.78
C ARG A 616 -8.40 -42.98 -10.70
N ALA A 617 -9.04 -43.12 -11.86
CA ALA A 617 -8.65 -44.10 -12.86
C ALA A 617 -7.34 -43.77 -13.53
N GLY A 618 -7.02 -42.45 -13.62
CA GLY A 618 -5.74 -41.96 -14.09
C GLY A 618 -4.70 -41.81 -12.96
N PHE A 619 -4.05 -40.69 -12.97
CA PHE A 619 -2.96 -40.38 -12.03
C PHE A 619 -3.26 -39.06 -11.36
N ALA A 620 -3.31 -39.06 -10.03
CA ALA A 620 -3.58 -37.87 -9.23
C ALA A 620 -2.45 -36.83 -9.32
N TYR A 621 -1.26 -37.24 -9.68
CA TYR A 621 -0.10 -36.36 -9.79
C TYR A 621 0.79 -36.74 -10.98
N ARG A 622 1.33 -35.75 -11.65
CA ARG A 622 2.29 -35.90 -12.75
C ARG A 622 3.37 -34.84 -12.69
N GLN A 623 4.62 -35.23 -12.90
CA GLN A 623 5.72 -34.30 -12.92
C GLN A 623 6.89 -34.78 -13.77
N GLY A 624 7.59 -33.85 -14.46
CA GLY A 624 8.80 -34.16 -15.19
C GLY A 624 9.88 -34.71 -14.24
N TYR A 625 10.65 -35.68 -14.70
CA TYR A 625 11.65 -36.42 -13.91
C TYR A 625 12.63 -35.51 -13.16
N SER A 626 13.23 -34.54 -13.84
CA SER A 626 14.19 -33.62 -13.23
C SER A 626 13.59 -32.82 -12.09
N ARG A 627 12.33 -32.43 -12.20
CA ARG A 627 11.63 -31.61 -11.18
C ARG A 627 11.21 -32.44 -9.98
N PHE A 628 10.76 -33.67 -10.22
CA PHE A 628 10.47 -34.62 -9.14
C PHE A 628 11.75 -34.96 -8.36
N LEU A 629 12.84 -35.24 -9.09
CA LEU A 629 14.13 -35.51 -8.50
C LEU A 629 14.63 -34.34 -7.64
N LEU A 630 14.60 -33.08 -8.16
CA LEU A 630 15.02 -31.91 -7.41
C LEU A 630 14.25 -31.75 -6.11
N ARG A 631 12.96 -32.13 -6.08
CA ARG A 631 12.14 -32.02 -4.88
C ARG A 631 12.40 -33.12 -3.87
N TYR A 632 12.52 -34.36 -4.31
CA TYR A 632 12.55 -35.53 -3.44
C TYR A 632 13.91 -36.19 -3.31
N LYS A 633 14.95 -35.76 -4.02
CA LYS A 633 16.28 -36.40 -3.95
C LYS A 633 16.84 -36.55 -2.55
N MET A 634 16.44 -35.73 -1.60
CA MET A 634 16.87 -35.79 -0.21
C MET A 634 16.27 -36.95 0.58
N THR A 635 15.20 -37.58 0.08
CA THR A 635 14.53 -38.71 0.75
C THR A 635 15.16 -40.06 0.37
N CYS A 636 16.14 -40.06 -0.55
CA CYS A 636 16.79 -41.28 -1.00
C CYS A 636 18.33 -41.16 -0.93
N GLU A 637 18.98 -42.16 -0.30
CA GLU A 637 20.43 -42.14 -0.11
C GLU A 637 21.20 -42.20 -1.43
N TYR A 638 20.62 -42.85 -2.47
CA TYR A 638 21.26 -42.97 -3.77
C TYR A 638 21.17 -41.71 -4.62
N THR A 639 20.31 -40.80 -4.25
CA THR A 639 20.09 -39.56 -5.02
C THR A 639 20.58 -38.31 -4.28
N TRP A 640 20.91 -38.39 -3.01
CA TRP A 640 21.37 -37.28 -2.20
C TRP A 640 22.91 -37.29 -2.01
N PRO A 641 23.60 -36.11 -2.13
CA PRO A 641 23.12 -34.81 -2.63
C PRO A 641 23.00 -34.73 -4.15
N ASN A 642 23.71 -35.61 -4.89
CA ASN A 642 23.65 -35.75 -6.37
C ASN A 642 23.72 -37.21 -6.72
N HIS A 643 22.93 -37.66 -7.69
CA HIS A 643 22.97 -39.03 -8.20
C HIS A 643 24.11 -39.23 -9.20
N LEU A 644 24.52 -40.47 -9.36
CA LEU A 644 25.54 -40.93 -10.29
C LEU A 644 24.93 -41.77 -11.44
N MET A 645 23.60 -41.82 -11.54
CA MET A 645 22.85 -42.55 -12.53
C MET A 645 22.90 -41.85 -13.89
N ALA A 646 22.69 -42.58 -14.99
CA ALA A 646 22.83 -42.08 -16.36
C ALA A 646 21.71 -41.05 -16.68
N THR A 647 20.52 -41.25 -16.09
CA THR A 647 19.35 -40.41 -16.37
C THR A 647 18.61 -40.01 -15.08
N ASP A 648 17.91 -38.85 -15.11
CA ASP A 648 17.04 -38.44 -14.05
C ASP A 648 15.89 -39.43 -13.79
N ARG A 649 15.46 -40.16 -14.85
CA ARG A 649 14.47 -41.22 -14.73
C ARG A 649 14.95 -42.34 -13.82
N GLU A 650 16.14 -42.89 -14.03
CA GLU A 650 16.71 -43.93 -13.16
C GLU A 650 16.84 -43.46 -11.70
N ALA A 651 17.21 -42.20 -11.52
CA ALA A 651 17.29 -41.63 -10.17
C ALA A 651 15.90 -41.53 -9.50
N VAL A 652 14.87 -41.23 -10.27
CA VAL A 652 13.48 -41.23 -9.79
C VAL A 652 13.00 -42.65 -9.49
N GLU A 653 13.35 -43.63 -10.32
CA GLU A 653 13.08 -45.06 -10.09
C GLU A 653 13.70 -45.55 -8.78
N ALA A 654 14.91 -45.11 -8.45
CA ALA A 654 15.56 -45.41 -7.17
C ALA A 654 14.79 -44.82 -5.98
N ILE A 655 14.27 -43.59 -6.07
CA ILE A 655 13.43 -42.98 -5.05
C ILE A 655 12.16 -43.82 -4.85
N VAL A 656 11.45 -44.12 -5.93
CA VAL A 656 10.20 -44.90 -5.93
C VAL A 656 10.44 -46.27 -5.31
N THR A 657 11.55 -46.94 -5.65
CA THR A 657 11.92 -48.28 -5.16
C THR A 657 12.23 -48.25 -3.66
N GLN A 658 13.00 -47.28 -3.20
CA GLN A 658 13.33 -47.14 -1.78
C GLN A 658 12.08 -46.96 -0.90
N HIS A 659 11.09 -46.24 -1.41
CA HIS A 659 9.83 -45.94 -0.67
C HIS A 659 8.74 -46.99 -0.90
N GLY A 660 8.96 -47.99 -1.74
CA GLY A 660 8.07 -49.13 -1.92
C GLY A 660 6.73 -48.87 -2.59
N PHE A 661 6.63 -47.85 -3.48
CA PHE A 661 5.39 -47.54 -4.19
C PHE A 661 5.49 -47.72 -5.71
N GLN A 662 6.24 -48.73 -6.13
CA GLN A 662 6.43 -49.07 -7.56
C GLN A 662 5.12 -49.34 -8.29
N ASP A 663 4.16 -49.98 -7.60
CA ASP A 663 2.84 -50.34 -8.15
C ASP A 663 1.89 -49.15 -8.30
N ASP A 664 2.23 -48.02 -7.65
CA ASP A 664 1.41 -46.81 -7.64
C ASP A 664 1.90 -45.77 -8.69
N VAL A 665 2.87 -46.10 -9.49
CA VAL A 665 3.46 -45.18 -10.48
C VAL A 665 3.46 -45.75 -11.89
N ALA A 666 3.39 -44.83 -12.86
CA ALA A 666 3.68 -45.13 -14.24
C ALA A 666 4.77 -44.15 -14.78
N TYR A 667 5.65 -44.69 -15.57
CA TYR A 667 6.77 -43.97 -16.15
C TYR A 667 6.48 -43.62 -17.61
N GLY A 668 6.16 -42.33 -17.85
CA GLY A 668 6.01 -41.82 -19.19
C GLY A 668 7.37 -41.54 -19.89
N HIS A 669 7.31 -41.01 -21.11
CA HIS A 669 8.52 -40.62 -21.84
C HIS A 669 9.30 -39.50 -21.14
N THR A 670 8.60 -38.49 -20.62
CA THR A 670 9.21 -37.29 -20.00
C THR A 670 8.81 -37.07 -18.54
N LYS A 671 7.80 -37.79 -18.06
CA LYS A 671 7.15 -37.53 -16.75
C LYS A 671 6.93 -38.82 -15.97
N LEU A 672 6.97 -38.67 -14.65
CA LEU A 672 6.44 -39.64 -13.71
C LEU A 672 4.96 -39.33 -13.45
N PHE A 673 4.15 -40.36 -13.38
CA PHE A 673 2.73 -40.34 -13.03
C PHE A 673 2.52 -41.13 -11.75
N VAL A 674 1.94 -40.51 -10.72
CA VAL A 674 1.62 -41.15 -9.42
C VAL A 674 0.12 -41.29 -9.31
N ARG A 675 -0.34 -42.54 -9.10
CA ARG A 675 -1.77 -42.84 -9.09
C ARG A 675 -2.46 -42.36 -7.81
N SER A 676 -1.88 -42.70 -6.67
CA SER A 676 -2.45 -42.35 -5.37
C SER A 676 -1.77 -41.10 -4.77
N PRO A 677 -2.53 -40.11 -4.31
CA PRO A 677 -1.98 -39.00 -3.53
C PRO A 677 -1.29 -39.45 -2.24
N ARG A 678 -1.62 -40.64 -1.69
CA ARG A 678 -1.02 -41.17 -0.45
C ARG A 678 0.49 -41.32 -0.57
N SER A 679 0.98 -41.84 -1.69
CA SER A 679 2.44 -42.00 -1.94
C SER A 679 3.15 -40.68 -1.96
N LEU A 680 2.52 -39.65 -2.53
CA LEU A 680 3.03 -38.30 -2.57
C LEU A 680 3.04 -37.66 -1.15
N PHE A 681 1.98 -37.86 -0.37
CA PHE A 681 1.92 -37.37 1.01
C PHE A 681 2.99 -38.01 1.89
N SER A 682 3.28 -39.32 1.72
CA SER A 682 4.38 -39.99 2.43
C SER A 682 5.72 -39.33 2.11
N LEU A 683 6.04 -39.12 0.83
CA LEU A 683 7.25 -38.43 0.39
C LEU A 683 7.35 -37.00 0.94
N GLU A 684 6.25 -36.25 0.95
CA GLU A 684 6.23 -34.89 1.51
C GLU A 684 6.45 -34.89 3.02
N GLN A 685 5.89 -35.84 3.77
CA GLN A 685 6.12 -35.98 5.21
C GLN A 685 7.59 -36.30 5.52
N GLU A 686 8.19 -37.23 4.79
CA GLU A 686 9.61 -37.54 4.96
C GLU A 686 10.50 -36.38 4.60
N ARG A 687 10.20 -35.72 3.47
CA ARG A 687 10.88 -34.49 3.08
C ARG A 687 10.76 -33.40 4.16
N ALA A 688 9.58 -33.20 4.70
CA ALA A 688 9.33 -32.22 5.77
C ALA A 688 10.12 -32.55 7.04
N ALA A 689 10.27 -33.83 7.38
CA ALA A 689 11.07 -34.28 8.50
C ALA A 689 12.60 -34.10 8.31
N LEU A 690 13.08 -34.27 7.07
CA LEU A 690 14.49 -34.12 6.73
C LEU A 690 14.93 -32.66 6.58
N ILE A 691 14.05 -31.77 6.13
CA ILE A 691 14.38 -30.35 5.92
C ILE A 691 14.97 -29.69 7.17
N PRO A 692 14.37 -29.77 8.37
CA PRO A 692 14.96 -29.17 9.57
C PRO A 692 16.36 -29.66 9.88
N ILE A 693 16.60 -30.95 9.69
CA ILE A 693 17.91 -31.58 9.93
C ILE A 693 18.95 -31.01 8.97
N LEU A 694 18.63 -30.99 7.68
CA LEU A 694 19.49 -30.42 6.65
C LEU A 694 19.72 -28.91 6.81
N VAL A 695 18.68 -28.20 7.17
CA VAL A 695 18.77 -26.74 7.42
C VAL A 695 19.68 -26.46 8.61
N LEU A 696 19.56 -27.21 9.71
CA LEU A 696 20.42 -27.05 10.88
C LEU A 696 21.88 -27.36 10.51
N PHE A 697 22.10 -28.42 9.76
CA PHE A 697 23.46 -28.77 9.28
C PHE A 697 24.03 -27.65 8.38
N LEU A 698 23.29 -27.19 7.40
CA LEU A 698 23.71 -26.08 6.50
C LEU A 698 23.96 -24.81 7.29
N GLN A 699 23.08 -24.46 8.22
CA GLN A 699 23.27 -23.30 9.09
C GLN A 699 24.55 -23.41 9.91
N LYS A 700 24.84 -24.59 10.48
CA LYS A 700 26.06 -24.82 11.23
C LYS A 700 27.31 -24.60 10.35
N VAL A 701 27.34 -25.22 9.18
CA VAL A 701 28.45 -25.09 8.23
C VAL A 701 28.60 -23.65 7.74
N TRP A 702 27.50 -23.00 7.35
CA TRP A 702 27.50 -21.66 6.84
C TRP A 702 27.88 -20.62 7.88
N ARG A 703 27.31 -20.73 9.10
CA ARG A 703 27.72 -19.89 10.23
C ARG A 703 29.22 -20.03 10.52
N GLY A 704 29.73 -21.26 10.48
CA GLY A 704 31.17 -21.52 10.63
C GLY A 704 31.99 -20.87 9.50
N ALA A 705 31.54 -20.97 8.25
CA ALA A 705 32.23 -20.36 7.11
C ALA A 705 32.21 -18.83 7.20
N LEU A 706 31.06 -18.26 7.53
CA LEU A 706 30.93 -16.79 7.73
C LEU A 706 31.76 -16.30 8.91
N ALA A 707 31.79 -17.05 10.03
CA ALA A 707 32.62 -16.72 11.18
C ALA A 707 34.10 -16.72 10.81
N ARG A 708 34.56 -17.77 10.10
CA ARG A 708 35.93 -17.85 9.58
C ARG A 708 36.27 -16.70 8.60
N LYS A 709 35.32 -16.36 7.71
CA LYS A 709 35.49 -15.23 6.79
C LYS A 709 35.60 -13.91 7.56
N ARG A 710 34.69 -13.66 8.51
CA ARG A 710 34.73 -12.46 9.37
C ARG A 710 36.00 -12.39 10.19
N CYS A 711 36.44 -13.53 10.77
CA CYS A 711 37.70 -13.59 11.55
C CYS A 711 38.89 -13.21 10.68
N ARG A 712 38.98 -13.74 9.45
CA ARG A 712 40.03 -13.36 8.49
C ARG A 712 39.97 -11.87 8.13
N GLN A 713 38.79 -11.36 7.86
CA GLN A 713 38.60 -9.93 7.55
C GLN A 713 39.00 -9.04 8.74
N LEU A 714 38.55 -9.39 9.95
CA LEU A 714 38.92 -8.66 11.16
C LEU A 714 40.42 -8.69 11.40
N ARG A 715 41.07 -9.86 11.27
CA ARG A 715 42.55 -9.97 11.37
C ARG A 715 43.25 -9.09 10.36
N ALA A 716 42.79 -9.08 9.12
CA ALA A 716 43.35 -8.19 8.08
C ALA A 716 43.11 -6.72 8.41
N VAL A 717 41.89 -6.36 8.86
CA VAL A 717 41.59 -4.98 9.30
C VAL A 717 42.49 -4.56 10.45
N TYR A 718 42.61 -5.43 11.49
CA TYR A 718 43.49 -5.11 12.62
C TYR A 718 44.97 -4.97 12.20
N ALA A 719 45.45 -5.82 11.30
CA ALA A 719 46.79 -5.73 10.78
C ALA A 719 46.99 -4.41 10.01
N ILE A 720 46.06 -4.08 9.11
CA ILE A 720 46.11 -2.82 8.35
C ILE A 720 46.00 -1.62 9.29
N MET A 721 45.06 -1.65 10.23
CA MET A 721 44.89 -0.60 11.22
C MET A 721 46.15 -0.43 12.10
N GLY A 722 46.78 -1.57 12.49
CA GLY A 722 48.03 -1.58 13.25
C GLY A 722 49.17 -0.89 12.46
N CYS A 723 49.34 -1.28 11.22
CA CYS A 723 50.31 -0.65 10.32
C CYS A 723 49.98 0.83 10.07
N TYR A 724 48.74 1.14 9.80
CA TYR A 724 48.29 2.52 9.58
C TYR A 724 48.50 3.40 10.83
N ARG A 725 48.13 2.87 12.02
CA ARG A 725 48.39 3.56 13.28
C ARG A 725 49.89 3.85 13.46
N LYS A 726 50.75 2.82 13.29
CA LYS A 726 52.20 2.98 13.37
C LYS A 726 52.70 4.03 12.38
N HIS A 727 52.25 3.98 11.15
CA HIS A 727 52.60 4.96 10.14
C HIS A 727 52.14 6.37 10.53
N LYS A 728 50.89 6.54 10.96
CA LYS A 728 50.35 7.86 11.39
C LYS A 728 51.12 8.42 12.59
N LEU A 729 51.46 7.55 13.58
CA LEU A 729 52.26 7.96 14.74
C LEU A 729 53.65 8.41 14.29
N LYS A 730 54.35 7.62 13.48
CA LYS A 730 55.67 7.95 12.97
C LYS A 730 55.66 9.24 12.14
N ALA A 731 54.70 9.38 11.24
CA ALA A 731 54.54 10.58 10.40
C ALA A 731 54.29 11.83 11.25
N HIS A 732 53.49 11.73 12.32
CA HIS A 732 53.26 12.84 13.22
C HIS A 732 54.51 13.25 13.94
N PHE A 733 55.30 12.34 14.50
CA PHE A 733 56.55 12.65 15.18
C PHE A 733 57.56 13.31 14.23
N LEU A 734 57.74 12.77 13.03
CA LEU A 734 58.62 13.37 12.01
C LEU A 734 58.18 14.78 11.61
N GLU A 735 56.88 15.02 11.50
CA GLU A 735 56.36 16.34 11.16
C GLU A 735 56.51 17.33 12.31
N VAL A 736 56.31 16.93 13.57
CA VAL A 736 56.58 17.72 14.77
C VAL A 736 58.06 18.09 14.81
N GLU A 737 58.96 17.10 14.60
CA GLU A 737 60.41 17.31 14.57
C GLU A 737 60.79 18.29 13.46
N ARG A 738 60.32 18.08 12.25
CA ARG A 738 60.58 18.96 11.09
C ARG A 738 60.21 20.41 11.37
N ARG A 739 59.03 20.65 11.96
CA ARG A 739 58.51 21.99 12.23
C ARG A 739 59.24 22.68 13.38
N LEU A 740 59.66 21.97 14.39
CA LEU A 740 60.20 22.51 15.63
C LEU A 740 61.72 22.34 15.78
N ALA A 741 62.44 21.71 14.84
CA ALA A 741 63.89 21.44 14.91
C ALA A 741 64.68 22.70 15.21
N ASN A 742 64.36 23.86 14.65
CA ASN A 742 65.01 25.10 14.81
C ASN A 742 64.37 26.10 15.81
N ALA A 743 63.35 25.62 16.60
CA ALA A 743 62.58 26.49 17.48
C ALA A 743 63.41 27.31 18.43
N ARG A 744 64.63 26.84 18.85
CA ARG A 744 65.59 27.58 19.70
C ARG A 744 66.17 28.79 19.04
N ASN A 745 66.37 28.79 17.73
CA ASN A 745 67.00 29.81 16.91
C ASN A 745 65.99 30.77 16.26
N MET A 746 64.70 30.51 16.38
CA MET A 746 63.66 31.41 15.88
C MET A 746 63.53 32.64 16.78
N ALA A 747 63.22 33.79 16.16
CA ALA A 747 63.01 35.02 16.89
C ALA A 747 61.90 34.97 17.95
N ASP A 748 60.91 34.18 17.66
CA ASP A 748 59.75 33.98 18.54
C ASP A 748 59.81 32.63 19.31
N TYR A 749 60.95 31.94 19.30
CA TYR A 749 61.14 30.62 19.93
C TYR A 749 60.13 29.60 19.46
N GLY A 750 59.66 29.64 18.24
CA GLY A 750 58.74 28.74 17.64
C GLY A 750 57.26 28.92 18.07
N ARG A 751 56.93 30.11 18.66
CA ARG A 751 55.53 30.41 19.07
C ARG A 751 54.57 30.42 17.87
N GLY A 752 55.00 30.95 16.75
CA GLY A 752 54.21 31.04 15.52
C GLY A 752 54.19 29.76 14.70
N VAL A 753 54.89 28.71 15.13
CA VAL A 753 54.90 27.42 14.41
C VAL A 753 53.58 26.71 14.66
N GLU A 754 52.85 26.45 13.59
CA GLU A 754 51.60 25.68 13.64
C GLU A 754 51.88 24.20 13.92
N TRP A 755 51.32 23.65 14.97
CA TRP A 755 51.52 22.26 15.35
C TRP A 755 50.69 21.36 14.44
N PRO A 756 51.24 20.23 13.96
CA PRO A 756 50.45 19.32 13.14
C PRO A 756 49.35 18.69 13.95
N LEU A 757 48.17 18.46 13.31
CA LEU A 757 47.04 17.80 13.95
C LEU A 757 47.43 16.40 14.45
N PRO A 758 47.28 16.07 15.74
CA PRO A 758 47.67 14.78 16.27
C PRO A 758 46.73 13.67 15.86
N PRO A 759 47.18 12.45 15.57
CA PRO A 759 46.35 11.28 15.60
C PRO A 759 45.65 11.15 16.96
N ALA A 760 44.44 10.62 16.98
CA ALA A 760 43.65 10.51 18.21
C ALA A 760 44.40 9.80 19.37
N ALA A 761 45.24 8.81 19.06
CA ALA A 761 46.06 8.09 20.04
C ALA A 761 47.19 8.97 20.67
N LEU A 762 47.56 10.05 20.04
CA LEU A 762 48.58 10.98 20.52
C LEU A 762 47.99 12.31 21.02
N ALA A 763 46.67 12.48 21.05
CA ALA A 763 46.05 13.73 21.44
C ALA A 763 46.55 14.21 22.82
N GLN A 764 46.54 13.38 23.85
CA GLN A 764 47.02 13.71 25.17
C GLN A 764 48.54 14.04 25.19
N PHE A 765 49.32 13.23 24.46
CA PHE A 765 50.76 13.48 24.34
C PHE A 765 51.03 14.81 23.64
N HIS A 766 50.31 15.09 22.59
CA HIS A 766 50.37 16.34 21.85
C HIS A 766 50.07 17.54 22.77
N ASP A 767 48.96 17.49 23.52
CA ASP A 767 48.54 18.53 24.44
C ASP A 767 49.61 18.78 25.53
N ILE A 768 50.17 17.69 26.07
CA ILE A 768 51.26 17.76 27.00
C ILE A 768 52.50 18.43 26.36
N THR A 769 52.86 18.03 25.16
CA THR A 769 54.04 18.53 24.46
C THR A 769 53.86 20.00 24.09
N VAL A 770 52.71 20.42 23.58
CA VAL A 770 52.34 21.79 23.32
C VAL A 770 52.42 22.61 24.62
N THR A 771 51.90 22.04 25.70
CA THR A 771 51.94 22.70 27.02
C THR A 771 53.37 22.86 27.52
N LEU A 772 54.21 21.85 27.37
CA LEU A 772 55.63 21.91 27.70
C LEU A 772 56.37 22.96 26.86
N HIS A 773 56.12 22.99 25.55
CA HIS A 773 56.68 23.99 24.66
C HIS A 773 56.23 25.40 25.04
N ARG A 774 54.95 25.61 25.35
CA ARG A 774 54.42 26.91 25.81
C ARG A 774 55.07 27.33 27.15
N ARG A 775 55.22 26.39 28.07
CA ARG A 775 55.92 26.66 29.33
C ARG A 775 57.40 27.03 29.11
N TRP A 776 58.11 26.29 28.27
CA TRP A 776 59.44 26.54 27.91
C TRP A 776 59.58 27.91 27.22
N TRP A 777 58.72 28.22 26.24
CA TRP A 777 58.62 29.51 25.60
C TRP A 777 58.39 30.66 26.63
N ALA A 778 57.37 30.46 27.45
CA ALA A 778 57.04 31.42 28.51
C ALA A 778 58.26 31.69 29.43
N HIS A 779 58.98 30.61 29.79
CA HIS A 779 60.19 30.76 30.57
C HIS A 779 61.24 31.56 29.83
N GLN A 780 61.48 31.36 28.51
CA GLN A 780 62.39 32.14 27.75
C GLN A 780 61.96 33.62 27.65
N VAL A 781 60.72 33.90 27.51
CA VAL A 781 60.14 35.25 27.50
C VAL A 781 60.28 35.92 28.87
N VAL A 782 59.85 35.18 29.93
CA VAL A 782 59.93 35.70 31.33
C VAL A 782 61.41 36.03 31.71
N LYS A 783 62.38 35.22 31.27
CA LYS A 783 63.79 35.42 31.56
C LYS A 783 64.33 36.72 30.99
N ARG A 784 63.67 37.31 29.96
CA ARG A 784 64.01 38.59 29.36
C ARG A 784 63.38 39.80 30.03
N ILE A 785 62.37 39.56 30.92
CA ILE A 785 61.73 40.68 31.63
C ILE A 785 62.71 41.28 32.67
N PRO A 786 62.90 42.55 32.67
CA PRO A 786 63.70 43.19 33.67
C PRO A 786 63.15 42.93 35.09
N PRO A 787 64.01 42.71 36.11
CA PRO A 787 63.55 42.43 37.45
C PRO A 787 62.58 43.48 38.05
N SER A 788 62.72 44.73 37.61
CA SER A 788 61.85 45.84 37.99
C SER A 788 60.45 45.76 37.52
N GLU A 789 60.23 45.11 36.39
CA GLU A 789 58.90 45.01 35.74
C GLU A 789 58.16 43.70 36.08
N VAL A 790 58.82 42.69 36.60
CA VAL A 790 58.28 41.40 36.93
C VAL A 790 57.01 41.49 37.78
N SER A 791 57.00 42.40 38.73
CA SER A 791 55.84 42.57 39.66
C SER A 791 54.62 43.13 38.95
N GLU A 792 54.82 44.01 37.98
CA GLU A 792 53.74 44.59 37.21
C GLU A 792 53.23 43.60 36.19
N VAL A 793 54.10 42.94 35.43
CA VAL A 793 53.73 41.93 34.44
C VAL A 793 52.90 40.78 35.11
N ARG A 794 53.30 40.36 36.30
CA ARG A 794 52.62 39.33 37.03
C ARG A 794 51.21 39.77 37.49
N ALA A 795 51.07 41.01 37.99
CA ALA A 795 49.72 41.52 38.32
C ALA A 795 48.82 41.68 37.08
N LYS A 796 49.42 42.04 35.91
CA LYS A 796 48.69 42.08 34.63
C LYS A 796 48.27 40.69 34.18
N VAL A 797 49.12 39.68 34.39
CA VAL A 797 48.74 38.28 34.09
C VAL A 797 47.63 37.78 35.00
N ALA A 798 47.69 38.15 36.27
CA ALA A 798 46.57 37.84 37.21
C ALA A 798 45.26 38.53 36.77
N ALA A 799 45.37 39.77 36.32
CA ALA A 799 44.23 40.53 35.80
C ALA A 799 43.72 39.95 34.46
N LEU A 800 44.60 39.47 33.58
CA LEU A 800 44.20 38.87 32.29
C LEU A 800 43.25 37.72 32.47
N GLY A 801 43.55 36.80 33.41
CA GLY A 801 42.69 35.65 33.68
C GLY A 801 41.30 36.02 34.22
N ALA A 802 41.12 37.21 34.72
CA ALA A 802 39.89 37.66 35.35
C ALA A 802 39.10 38.68 34.52
N LEU A 803 39.77 39.49 33.72
CA LEU A 803 39.15 40.66 33.08
C LEU A 803 39.13 40.59 31.54
N ASP A 804 39.95 39.73 30.95
CA ASP A 804 40.02 39.65 29.50
C ASP A 804 38.72 39.01 28.91
N GLY A 805 38.18 39.66 27.89
CA GLY A 805 36.86 39.30 27.34
C GLY A 805 35.64 39.68 28.18
N ALA A 806 35.84 39.99 29.51
CA ALA A 806 34.77 40.30 30.43
C ALA A 806 34.62 41.79 30.72
N ARG A 807 35.68 42.58 30.55
CA ARG A 807 35.71 44.02 30.66
C ARG A 807 36.38 44.65 29.44
N LYS A 808 35.74 45.66 28.82
CA LYS A 808 36.20 46.27 27.55
C LYS A 808 37.56 46.98 27.66
N ALA A 809 37.85 47.63 28.82
CA ALA A 809 39.10 48.29 29.04
C ALA A 809 39.56 48.09 30.50
N TRP A 810 40.71 47.55 30.71
CA TRP A 810 41.25 47.28 32.04
C TRP A 810 42.74 47.71 32.21
N GLY A 811 43.21 48.55 31.34
CA GLY A 811 44.50 49.20 31.51
C GLY A 811 45.74 48.30 31.23
N VAL A 812 45.60 47.22 30.48
CA VAL A 812 46.70 46.27 30.22
C VAL A 812 47.88 46.89 29.45
N GLY A 813 47.61 47.82 28.53
CA GLY A 813 48.56 48.41 27.63
C GLY A 813 49.39 49.60 28.25
N ARG A 814 49.12 49.98 29.46
CA ARG A 814 49.78 51.09 30.16
C ARG A 814 50.59 50.60 31.36
N PRO A 815 51.60 51.37 31.80
CA PRO A 815 52.28 51.10 33.10
C PRO A 815 51.34 51.26 34.28
N TRP A 816 51.43 50.36 35.26
CA TRP A 816 50.65 50.39 36.47
C TRP A 816 51.45 51.03 37.64
N GLU A 817 50.95 52.14 38.09
CA GLU A 817 51.64 52.96 39.09
C GLU A 817 51.43 52.49 40.50
N ARG A 818 50.30 51.83 40.81
CA ARG A 818 49.83 51.29 42.07
C ARG A 818 49.66 52.37 43.14
N ASP A 819 50.62 53.21 43.40
CA ASP A 819 50.55 54.21 44.47
C ASP A 819 50.31 55.60 43.84
N TYR A 820 49.08 55.85 43.41
CA TYR A 820 48.63 57.09 42.77
C TYR A 820 48.60 58.28 43.74
N LEU A 821 48.39 58.07 45.09
CA LEU A 821 48.41 59.16 46.06
C LEU A 821 49.80 59.77 46.32
N ALA A 822 50.78 58.95 46.03
CA ALA A 822 52.15 59.44 46.17
C ALA A 822 52.61 60.25 44.95
N ARG A 823 51.92 60.04 43.71
CA ARG A 823 52.43 60.62 42.44
C ARG A 823 51.45 61.66 41.89
N ASP A 824 50.17 61.50 41.97
CA ASP A 824 49.13 62.27 41.22
C ASP A 824 48.83 63.68 41.80
N CYS A 825 49.30 64.01 43.05
CA CYS A 825 48.90 65.21 43.71
C CYS A 825 50.18 65.89 44.42
N PRO A 826 50.94 66.67 43.69
CA PRO A 826 52.19 67.26 44.21
C PRO A 826 51.96 68.07 45.47
N GLU A 827 50.87 68.82 45.58
CA GLU A 827 50.60 69.70 46.72
C GLU A 827 50.13 68.91 47.99
N THR A 828 49.57 67.75 47.85
CA THR A 828 49.06 66.93 48.95
C THR A 828 49.89 65.63 49.16
N SER A 829 50.79 65.32 48.23
CA SER A 829 51.64 64.11 48.29
C SER A 829 52.54 64.08 49.53
N SER A 830 53.08 65.26 49.96
CA SER A 830 53.86 65.33 51.18
C SER A 830 53.09 64.93 52.47
N SER A 831 51.84 65.36 52.58
CA SER A 831 50.98 64.98 53.66
C SER A 831 50.62 63.50 53.62
N PHE A 832 50.33 62.97 52.44
CA PHE A 832 50.07 61.56 52.25
C PHE A 832 51.31 60.68 52.50
N LEU A 833 52.45 61.06 51.98
CA LEU A 833 53.69 60.30 52.24
C LEU A 833 54.04 60.24 53.71
N ARG A 834 53.84 61.35 54.46
CA ARG A 834 54.02 61.32 55.94
C ARG A 834 53.10 60.32 56.58
N VAL A 835 51.77 60.35 56.26
CA VAL A 835 50.74 59.41 56.80
C VAL A 835 51.06 57.98 56.39
N SER A 836 51.43 57.79 55.11
CA SER A 836 51.84 56.47 54.60
C SER A 836 53.05 55.91 55.33
N LYS A 837 54.02 56.72 55.62
CA LYS A 837 55.21 56.31 56.39
C LYS A 837 54.89 56.02 57.85
N GLU A 838 54.03 56.78 58.48
CA GLU A 838 53.55 56.52 59.86
C GLU A 838 52.75 55.17 59.89
N LEU A 839 51.86 54.93 58.89
CA LEU A 839 51.07 53.66 58.77
C LEU A 839 52.04 52.51 58.50
N LYS A 840 53.08 52.69 57.65
CA LYS A 840 54.09 51.69 57.41
C LYS A 840 54.87 51.26 58.63
N THR A 841 55.24 52.24 59.47
CA THR A 841 55.93 51.98 60.73
C THR A 841 55.03 51.30 61.73
N ARG A 842 53.73 51.68 61.78
CA ARG A 842 52.80 51.17 62.76
C ARG A 842 52.33 49.75 62.40
N ASP A 843 52.00 49.53 61.12
CA ASP A 843 51.32 48.32 60.64
C ASP A 843 52.28 47.40 59.90
N GLN A 844 53.53 47.75 59.75
CA GLN A 844 54.62 46.97 59.15
C GLN A 844 54.25 46.34 57.82
N PHE A 845 53.55 47.02 56.87
CA PHE A 845 53.29 46.56 55.55
C PHE A 845 54.51 46.68 54.68
N GLY A 846 54.71 45.70 53.75
CA GLY A 846 55.81 45.65 52.82
C GLY A 846 55.54 46.35 51.48
N LEU A 847 54.30 46.33 51.00
CA LEU A 847 53.96 46.77 49.67
C LEU A 847 52.59 47.50 49.64
N VAL A 848 52.54 48.56 48.87
CA VAL A 848 51.29 49.21 48.48
C VAL A 848 50.76 48.48 47.25
N LEU A 849 49.57 47.90 47.36
CA LEU A 849 48.94 47.23 46.29
C LEU A 849 48.20 48.22 45.40
N PHE A 850 47.55 49.22 45.98
CA PHE A 850 46.86 50.27 45.25
C PHE A 850 46.60 51.47 46.23
N SER A 851 46.77 52.66 45.71
CA SER A 851 46.29 53.88 46.37
C SER A 851 45.64 54.84 45.34
N GLY A 852 44.63 55.58 45.77
CA GLY A 852 44.01 56.50 44.83
C GLY A 852 42.89 57.33 45.50
N LEU A 853 42.58 58.47 44.88
CA LEU A 853 41.35 59.21 45.20
C LEU A 853 40.14 58.47 44.69
N CYS A 854 39.10 58.50 45.50
CA CYS A 854 37.82 57.89 45.13
C CYS A 854 36.62 58.65 45.75
N ARG A 855 35.49 58.51 45.10
CA ARG A 855 34.21 58.86 45.75
C ARG A 855 33.64 57.63 46.40
N LYS A 856 33.49 57.61 47.71
CA LYS A 856 32.80 56.58 48.43
C LYS A 856 31.32 56.87 48.37
N VAL A 857 30.50 55.92 47.90
CA VAL A 857 29.04 56.01 47.95
C VAL A 857 28.56 55.29 49.23
N ASN A 858 27.70 55.93 50.00
CA ASN A 858 27.09 55.32 51.18
C ASN A 858 25.74 54.66 50.85
N ARG A 859 25.15 53.96 51.84
CA ARG A 859 23.86 53.26 51.71
C ARG A 859 22.67 54.18 51.38
N PHE A 860 22.83 55.52 51.55
CA PHE A 860 21.83 56.54 51.21
C PHE A 860 22.13 57.22 49.86
N ASN A 861 22.95 56.61 49.04
CA ASN A 861 23.40 57.11 47.76
C ASN A 861 24.08 58.50 47.79
N LYS A 862 24.59 58.94 48.97
CA LYS A 862 25.37 60.16 49.11
C LYS A 862 26.85 59.85 48.85
N SER A 863 27.48 60.54 47.92
CA SER A 863 28.88 60.38 47.65
C SER A 863 29.72 61.36 48.47
N THR A 864 30.89 60.92 48.87
CA THR A 864 31.89 61.71 49.62
C THR A 864 33.27 61.43 49.03
N ASP A 865 34.05 62.50 48.86
CA ASP A 865 35.43 62.35 48.45
C ASP A 865 36.27 61.71 49.56
N ARG A 866 36.98 60.65 49.17
CA ARG A 866 37.84 59.84 50.03
C ARG A 866 39.11 59.49 49.31
N ALA A 867 40.09 59.01 50.05
CA ALA A 867 41.22 58.30 49.49
C ALA A 867 41.23 56.86 50.05
N VAL A 868 41.68 55.96 49.22
CA VAL A 868 41.88 54.57 49.59
C VAL A 868 43.37 54.25 49.48
N LEU A 869 43.91 53.60 50.50
CA LEU A 869 45.21 52.97 50.47
C LEU A 869 45.06 51.50 50.76
N ILE A 870 45.41 50.62 49.87
CA ILE A 870 45.41 49.19 50.01
C ILE A 870 46.83 48.69 50.05
N THR A 871 47.21 48.06 51.12
CA THR A 871 48.52 47.45 51.34
C THR A 871 48.44 45.96 51.38
N ASP A 872 49.56 45.29 51.46
CA ASP A 872 49.62 43.83 51.57
C ASP A 872 49.06 43.33 52.97
N LYS A 873 48.65 44.23 53.88
CA LYS A 873 48.10 43.92 55.21
C LYS A 873 46.73 44.53 55.50
N HIS A 874 46.52 45.76 55.07
CA HIS A 874 45.32 46.51 55.43
C HIS A 874 44.76 47.33 54.27
N LEU A 875 43.44 47.54 54.31
CA LEU A 875 42.71 48.53 53.53
C LEU A 875 42.42 49.73 54.42
N TYR A 876 42.92 50.91 54.05
CA TYR A 876 42.71 52.16 54.80
C TYR A 876 41.81 53.07 53.97
N LYS A 877 40.80 53.63 54.71
CA LYS A 877 40.00 54.74 54.24
C LYS A 877 40.51 56.05 54.81
N LEU A 878 40.87 56.95 53.94
CA LEU A 878 41.49 58.20 54.32
C LEU A 878 40.63 59.41 53.96
N GLU A 879 40.79 60.53 54.71
CA GLU A 879 40.11 61.80 54.49
C GLU A 879 41.06 62.76 53.84
N PRO A 880 41.03 63.04 52.53
CA PRO A 880 41.98 63.87 51.84
C PRO A 880 42.01 65.32 52.34
N ARG A 881 40.77 65.85 52.69
CA ARG A 881 40.67 67.27 53.18
C ARG A 881 41.20 67.50 54.65
N LYS A 882 41.43 66.39 55.35
CA LYS A 882 42.06 66.45 56.73
C LYS A 882 43.40 65.76 56.72
N GLN A 883 44.31 66.17 55.83
CA GLN A 883 45.70 65.66 55.77
C GLN A 883 45.78 64.16 55.75
N TYR A 884 44.88 63.46 54.99
CA TYR A 884 44.78 62.01 54.90
C TYR A 884 44.56 61.30 56.28
N LYS A 885 43.84 61.92 57.21
CA LYS A 885 43.46 61.26 58.44
C LYS A 885 42.79 59.90 58.16
N VAL A 886 43.21 58.85 58.88
CA VAL A 886 42.67 57.53 58.82
C VAL A 886 41.25 57.49 59.37
N LEU A 887 40.22 57.19 58.59
CA LEU A 887 38.84 57.10 59.04
C LEU A 887 38.46 55.65 59.38
N LYS A 888 38.99 54.67 58.65
CA LYS A 888 38.76 53.25 58.87
C LYS A 888 39.99 52.50 58.48
N ARG A 889 40.34 51.48 59.24
CA ARG A 889 41.33 50.45 58.95
C ARG A 889 40.67 49.11 58.98
N THR A 890 40.81 48.35 57.88
CA THR A 890 40.28 47.03 57.75
C THR A 890 41.40 46.09 57.39
N PRO A 891 41.67 45.03 58.16
CA PRO A 891 42.67 44.04 57.78
C PRO A 891 42.34 43.46 56.39
N LEU A 892 43.38 43.22 55.54
CA LEU A 892 43.15 42.76 54.16
C LEU A 892 42.66 41.31 54.10
N ASP A 893 42.89 40.58 55.23
CA ASP A 893 42.34 39.21 55.36
C ASP A 893 40.83 39.20 55.55
N GLN A 894 40.19 40.30 55.94
CA GLN A 894 38.74 40.44 56.00
C GLN A 894 38.09 40.79 54.64
N LEU A 895 38.88 41.01 53.59
CA LEU A 895 38.38 41.22 52.22
C LEU A 895 38.02 39.84 51.58
N THR A 896 36.79 39.64 51.34
CA THR A 896 36.23 38.36 50.76
C THR A 896 36.08 38.38 49.26
N GLY A 897 36.04 39.56 48.65
CA GLY A 897 35.91 39.68 47.21
C GLY A 897 35.90 41.11 46.71
N VAL A 898 35.91 41.26 45.44
CA VAL A 898 35.78 42.52 44.73
C VAL A 898 34.80 42.37 43.55
N SER A 899 33.85 43.31 43.45
CA SER A 899 32.91 43.40 42.32
C SER A 899 33.27 44.64 41.50
N LEU A 900 33.16 44.47 40.19
CA LEU A 900 33.27 45.57 39.22
C LEU A 900 32.39 45.36 38.04
N THR A 901 32.10 46.41 37.28
CA THR A 901 31.26 46.33 36.11
C THR A 901 32.05 45.87 34.90
N GLY A 902 31.37 45.23 33.91
CA GLY A 902 31.95 44.87 32.61
C GLY A 902 32.18 46.07 31.66
N GLY A 903 31.72 47.30 32.02
CA GLY A 903 31.88 48.56 31.29
C GLY A 903 33.19 49.22 31.53
N ALA A 904 33.34 50.45 31.02
CA ALA A 904 34.54 51.26 31.20
C ALA A 904 34.46 52.16 32.46
N ASP A 905 33.37 52.06 33.26
CA ASP A 905 33.24 52.87 34.47
C ASP A 905 34.27 52.44 35.52
N GLN A 906 34.56 53.33 36.45
CA GLN A 906 35.56 53.14 37.52
C GLN A 906 34.93 52.70 38.86
N THR A 907 33.78 52.05 38.79
CA THR A 907 33.05 51.60 39.98
C THR A 907 33.59 50.25 40.44
N VAL A 908 34.04 50.21 41.71
CA VAL A 908 34.51 48.98 42.36
C VAL A 908 33.82 48.82 43.73
N ALA A 909 33.32 47.64 44.00
CA ALA A 909 32.83 47.27 45.32
C ALA A 909 33.78 46.27 45.98
N LEU A 910 34.30 46.60 47.16
CA LEU A 910 35.16 45.75 47.97
C LEU A 910 34.31 45.14 49.09
N HIS A 911 34.19 43.79 49.05
CA HIS A 911 33.35 43.02 49.96
C HIS A 911 34.15 42.61 51.20
N THR A 912 33.55 42.74 52.37
CA THR A 912 34.27 42.41 53.64
C THR A 912 33.41 41.42 54.45
N THR A 913 34.06 40.64 55.31
CA THR A 913 33.40 39.68 56.23
C THR A 913 32.44 40.35 57.20
N SER A 914 32.61 41.62 57.51
CA SER A 914 31.77 42.41 58.40
C SER A 914 30.53 42.97 57.71
N GLN A 915 30.25 42.65 56.44
CA GLN A 915 29.18 43.18 55.61
C GLN A 915 29.18 44.72 55.48
N ASP A 916 30.30 45.36 55.79
CA ASP A 916 30.54 46.80 55.67
C ASP A 916 31.27 47.06 54.34
N ASP A 917 30.58 46.73 53.19
CA ASP A 917 31.19 46.84 51.86
C ASP A 917 31.53 48.28 51.48
N PHE A 918 32.65 48.41 50.76
CA PHE A 918 33.08 49.70 50.26
C PHE A 918 32.73 49.83 48.76
N LEU A 919 31.71 50.64 48.47
CA LEU A 919 31.45 51.04 47.10
C LEU A 919 32.26 52.31 46.75
N LEU A 920 33.18 52.14 45.84
CA LEU A 920 34.15 53.15 45.45
C LEU A 920 33.99 53.51 44.00
N TYR A 921 33.96 54.78 43.67
CA TYR A 921 34.15 55.23 42.30
C TYR A 921 35.54 55.83 42.21
N LEU A 922 36.47 55.15 41.52
CA LEU A 922 37.85 55.58 41.40
C LEU A 922 37.91 56.80 40.51
N GLN A 923 38.64 57.86 40.98
CA GLN A 923 38.83 59.06 40.20
C GLN A 923 40.15 59.00 39.45
N GLY A 924 40.11 59.42 38.17
CA GLY A 924 41.32 59.69 37.40
C GLY A 924 42.11 60.84 38.02
N GLY A 925 43.43 60.81 38.08
CA GLY A 925 44.25 61.88 38.53
C GLY A 925 44.28 63.05 37.51
N ALA A 926 44.69 64.23 37.97
CA ALA A 926 44.79 65.41 37.11
C ALA A 926 45.74 65.22 35.92
N LEU A 927 46.74 64.38 36.08
CA LEU A 927 47.72 64.05 35.01
C LEU A 927 47.26 63.07 33.96
N TRP A 928 46.29 62.25 34.29
CA TRP A 928 45.76 61.15 33.39
C TRP A 928 44.27 60.99 33.49
N PRO A 929 43.49 61.93 32.98
CA PRO A 929 42.04 61.82 32.99
C PRO A 929 41.61 60.66 32.05
N GLY A 930 40.81 59.69 32.53
CA GLY A 930 40.30 58.56 31.72
C GLY A 930 41.06 57.26 31.88
N GLN A 931 42.08 57.16 32.70
CA GLN A 931 42.76 55.89 32.99
C GLN A 931 41.88 54.91 33.70
N ASP A 932 41.84 53.68 33.19
CA ASP A 932 41.18 52.58 33.88
C ASP A 932 42.04 52.12 35.09
N ARG A 933 41.71 52.55 36.25
CA ARG A 933 42.36 52.19 37.52
C ARG A 933 41.68 51.03 38.24
N ALA A 934 40.43 50.75 37.86
CA ALA A 934 39.71 49.64 38.43
C ALA A 934 40.32 48.29 38.02
N GLY A 935 40.74 48.14 36.77
CA GLY A 935 41.47 46.95 36.32
C GLY A 935 42.79 46.74 37.05
N GLU A 936 43.55 47.80 37.30
CA GLU A 936 44.82 47.76 38.04
C GLU A 936 44.62 47.38 39.52
N LEU A 937 43.64 47.96 40.14
CA LEU A 937 43.25 47.61 41.54
C LEU A 937 42.92 46.14 41.64
N VAL A 938 42.07 45.66 40.75
CA VAL A 938 41.66 44.25 40.73
C VAL A 938 42.81 43.32 40.41
N GLY A 939 43.65 43.66 39.43
CA GLY A 939 44.80 42.85 39.11
C GLY A 939 45.83 42.78 40.20
N SER A 940 46.05 43.90 40.92
CA SER A 940 46.97 43.94 42.06
C SER A 940 46.47 43.12 43.24
N LEU A 941 45.16 43.15 43.50
CA LEU A 941 44.54 42.31 44.52
C LEU A 941 44.57 40.83 44.08
N ALA A 942 44.25 40.53 42.84
CA ALA A 942 44.25 39.14 42.32
C ALA A 942 45.69 38.56 42.40
N ASP A 943 46.73 39.30 42.00
CA ASP A 943 48.10 38.82 42.16
C ASP A 943 48.45 38.56 43.61
N HIS A 944 48.04 39.48 44.49
CA HIS A 944 48.34 39.38 45.95
C HIS A 944 47.66 38.14 46.57
N PHE A 945 46.38 37.95 46.34
CA PHE A 945 45.61 36.82 46.92
C PHE A 945 45.99 35.47 46.30
N THR A 946 46.31 35.44 44.96
CA THR A 946 46.83 34.23 44.31
C THR A 946 48.15 33.79 44.90
N ARG A 947 49.06 34.71 45.20
CA ARG A 947 50.36 34.41 45.82
C ARG A 947 50.25 33.89 47.24
N ASN A 948 49.32 34.45 48.01
CA ASN A 948 49.10 34.06 49.40
C ASN A 948 48.16 32.82 49.54
N SER A 949 47.83 32.11 48.40
CA SER A 949 47.06 30.89 48.41
C SER A 949 45.69 31.04 49.11
N ARG A 950 45.09 32.23 49.10
CA ARG A 950 43.75 32.45 49.65
C ARG A 950 42.74 32.11 48.60
N LEU A 951 42.08 30.95 48.75
CA LEU A 951 41.11 30.36 47.84
C LEU A 951 39.67 30.90 48.02
N ASP A 952 39.44 31.68 49.04
CA ASP A 952 38.15 32.24 49.49
C ASP A 952 37.87 33.64 48.91
N PHE A 953 38.82 34.23 48.19
CA PHE A 953 38.66 35.54 47.55
C PHE A 953 37.88 35.41 46.24
N THR A 954 36.74 36.11 46.11
CA THR A 954 35.86 36.06 44.99
C THR A 954 35.92 37.35 44.16
N LEU A 955 36.11 37.23 42.88
CA LEU A 955 35.97 38.33 41.92
C LEU A 955 34.59 38.19 41.24
N ILE A 956 33.77 39.22 41.32
CA ILE A 956 32.43 39.29 40.72
C ILE A 956 32.43 40.37 39.64
N LEU A 957 32.18 39.98 38.43
CA LEU A 957 31.94 40.86 37.27
C LEU A 957 30.45 40.98 37.04
N THR A 958 29.92 42.18 37.07
CA THR A 958 28.53 42.47 36.79
C THR A 958 28.38 42.94 35.35
N SER A 959 27.73 42.11 34.50
CA SER A 959 27.16 42.62 33.25
C SER A 959 25.85 43.33 33.57
N ASN A 960 25.43 44.27 32.73
CA ASN A 960 24.23 45.15 32.96
C ASN A 960 22.92 44.43 33.35
N LYS A 961 22.89 43.11 33.47
CA LYS A 961 21.73 42.33 33.91
C LYS A 961 22.06 41.04 34.68
N THR A 962 23.32 40.63 34.88
CA THR A 962 23.57 39.35 35.56
C THR A 962 24.87 39.41 36.34
N ILE A 963 24.90 39.04 37.62
CA ILE A 963 26.10 38.92 38.44
C ILE A 963 26.79 37.60 38.08
N LEU A 964 27.88 37.65 37.38
CA LEU A 964 28.74 36.48 37.11
C LEU A 964 29.76 36.37 38.24
N CYS A 965 29.57 35.40 39.15
CA CYS A 965 30.56 35.04 40.15
C CYS A 965 31.64 34.16 39.56
N MET A 966 32.86 34.67 39.36
CA MET A 966 34.02 33.86 39.09
C MET A 966 34.80 33.56 40.36
N ASN A 967 34.86 32.33 40.78
CA ASN A 967 35.65 31.87 41.89
C ASN A 967 37.09 31.63 41.37
N LEU A 968 38.11 32.25 41.92
CA LEU A 968 39.53 32.10 41.48
C LEU A 968 40.02 30.65 41.57
N ARG A 969 39.25 29.73 42.14
CA ARG A 969 39.50 28.26 42.12
C ARG A 969 39.42 27.63 40.72
N HIS A 970 38.82 28.25 39.73
CA HIS A 970 38.55 27.63 38.46
C HIS A 970 39.42 28.10 37.31
N ASN A 971 40.38 29.00 37.51
CA ASN A 971 41.29 29.46 36.46
C ASN A 971 42.61 28.68 36.40
N VAL A 972 42.69 27.50 37.02
CA VAL A 972 43.73 26.52 36.65
C VAL A 972 43.09 25.67 35.56
N PRO A 973 43.58 25.65 34.30
CA PRO A 973 43.10 24.73 33.30
C PRO A 973 43.25 23.32 33.81
N LYS A 974 42.15 22.64 34.14
CA LYS A 974 42.21 21.20 34.30
C LYS A 974 42.52 20.62 32.94
N THR A 975 43.75 20.30 32.74
CA THR A 975 44.19 19.41 31.69
C THR A 975 43.50 18.06 31.95
N ARG A 976 42.45 17.78 31.18
CA ARG A 976 42.02 16.42 30.88
C ARG A 976 42.57 15.99 29.54
#